data_c6950a9dac655691ccf6b4ae446a86f3
#
_entry.id   c6950a9dac655691ccf6b4ae446a86f3
#
_cell.length_a   1.000
_cell.length_b   1.000
_cell.length_c   1.000
_cell.angle_alpha   90.00
_cell.angle_beta   90.00
_cell.angle_gamma   90.00
#
_symmetry.space_group_name_H-M   'P 1'
#
loop_
_entity.id
_entity.type
_entity.pdbx_description
1 polymer ?
#
loop_
_entity_poly.entity_id
_entity_poly.type
_entity_poly.pdbx_seq_one_letter_code
_entity_poly.pdbx_strand_id
1 'polypeptide(L)'
;MHKPYTKQAQKVIELTTKAARSMHHNYIGTEHLLLGLLKEGSGVAACVLMDAGVEEARLVELIEDLIAPSSDVAVLDRKGYSPRIQHIIETADQEAERFDNENIGTEHLLIALLKEADCAGVRLLNTLGVNIQKIYIETLVAMGEDANRYKEEIAASKSGKKKAVEVTPTLDQYSRDLTAMAAYGEIDPVIGREAEIARVIQILSRRTKNNPCLIGEPGVGKTAIAEGLAQRIASGLVPDTVRGKRVVTLDLSGMVAGSKYRGEFEERIKKVIREVTEAGNVLLFIDELHTIIGAGGAEGAIDASNILKPSLARGEIQLIGATTLEEYRKYIEKDAALERRFQPVTVEEPTEEQAIEILKGLRERYEKHHHVQITDAGIEAAVKLSARYIADRYLPDKAIDLMDEASSKVRLGGFKMPEKISELERKIAQLEDDMETALMEQRFEDAGAIRKEKEAARKKYEKQVEKYHRDADKKKLIVGENEIAEIVSDWTKIPVKRLAEGEAARLNRLEKTLHKRVVGQEEAVNAVARAVRRGRVGLKDPHRPIGSFLFLGPTGVGKTEITKALAEAVFGDEQAMIRVDMSEYMEKHSVSKMIGSPPGYVGYEEGGQLSEKVRRKPYSVILFDEIEKAHPDVFNVLLQVLDDGQITDAQGRRVDFKNTIIIMTSNAGAQSIIAPKKLGFAAGEDEKKNYEYMKNGVMEEVQRIFKPEFLNRIDETIVFRALNKEDMKKIVTILSKSLIDRCEKQMGIHLTITGSVKGYIAEKAYNPKYGARPLRRMIQTQIEDMLAEEILSGKIKPGDDVEIRMVKKEIKTVVNSSK
;
A
#
# COMPACT_ATOMS: atom_id res chain seq x y z
N MET A 1 54.48 -7.04 -11.97
CA MET A 1 55.14 -6.45 -10.79
C MET A 1 55.03 -4.94 -10.96
N HIS A 2 54.54 -4.23 -9.98
CA HIS A 2 54.47 -2.77 -10.06
C HIS A 2 55.87 -2.17 -10.12
N LYS A 3 56.04 -1.16 -10.95
CA LYS A 3 57.33 -0.41 -11.03
C LYS A 3 57.60 0.25 -9.65
N PRO A 4 58.90 0.45 -9.28
CA PRO A 4 59.26 1.11 -8.04
C PRO A 4 58.85 2.60 -8.08
N TYR A 5 58.52 3.17 -6.94
CA TYR A 5 58.22 4.58 -6.80
C TYR A 5 59.50 5.42 -6.76
N THR A 6 59.46 6.63 -7.31
CA THR A 6 60.47 7.64 -7.01
C THR A 6 60.43 8.02 -5.53
N LYS A 7 61.55 8.57 -4.99
CA LYS A 7 61.61 9.04 -3.59
C LYS A 7 60.48 10.05 -3.25
N GLN A 8 60.14 10.90 -4.22
CA GLN A 8 59.08 11.89 -4.08
C GLN A 8 57.68 11.22 -4.07
N ALA A 9 57.42 10.30 -4.98
CA ALA A 9 56.16 9.54 -5.02
C ALA A 9 55.97 8.67 -3.77
N GLN A 10 57.02 8.08 -3.22
CA GLN A 10 56.97 7.35 -1.97
C GLN A 10 56.60 8.26 -0.79
N LYS A 11 57.19 9.48 -0.74
CA LYS A 11 56.84 10.51 0.23
C LYS A 11 55.39 10.97 0.10
N VAL A 12 54.82 11.09 -1.10
CA VAL A 12 53.40 11.36 -1.33
C VAL A 12 52.52 10.30 -0.69
N ILE A 13 52.82 9.00 -0.91
CA ILE A 13 52.06 7.90 -0.30
C ILE A 13 52.09 7.95 1.25
N GLU A 14 53.24 8.30 1.84
CA GLU A 14 53.37 8.49 3.29
C GLU A 14 52.56 9.68 3.79
N LEU A 15 52.61 10.81 3.07
CA LEU A 15 51.85 12.01 3.36
C LEU A 15 50.35 11.80 3.22
N THR A 16 49.90 11.04 2.23
CA THR A 16 48.50 10.61 2.03
C THR A 16 48.01 9.85 3.23
N THR A 17 48.80 8.90 3.72
CA THR A 17 48.44 8.12 4.92
C THR A 17 48.41 8.97 6.20
N LYS A 18 49.36 9.93 6.36
CA LYS A 18 49.36 10.87 7.45
C LYS A 18 48.16 11.79 7.40
N ALA A 19 47.80 12.29 6.22
CA ALA A 19 46.61 13.15 6.03
C ALA A 19 45.32 12.47 6.48
N ALA A 20 45.07 11.25 6.03
CA ALA A 20 43.89 10.47 6.44
C ALA A 20 43.82 10.26 7.95
N ARG A 21 44.96 10.00 8.59
CA ARG A 21 45.03 9.85 10.05
C ARG A 21 44.80 11.17 10.80
N SER A 22 45.36 12.30 10.34
CA SER A 22 45.15 13.60 10.97
C SER A 22 43.73 14.11 10.91
N MET A 23 42.99 13.71 9.87
CA MET A 23 41.56 14.02 9.69
C MET A 23 40.62 12.99 10.34
N HIS A 24 41.16 12.01 11.06
CA HIS A 24 40.41 10.95 11.73
C HIS A 24 39.50 10.13 10.78
N HIS A 25 39.92 9.98 9.50
CA HIS A 25 39.21 9.16 8.53
C HIS A 25 39.63 7.69 8.64
N ASN A 26 38.66 6.78 8.57
CA ASN A 26 38.88 5.32 8.65
C ASN A 26 39.38 4.71 7.33
N TYR A 27 39.51 5.51 6.26
CA TYR A 27 39.94 5.08 4.94
C TYR A 27 40.88 6.08 4.32
N ILE A 28 41.66 5.64 3.35
CA ILE A 28 42.53 6.49 2.55
C ILE A 28 41.86 6.68 1.18
N GLY A 29 41.36 7.88 0.90
CA GLY A 29 40.62 8.25 -0.32
C GLY A 29 41.44 9.13 -1.27
N THR A 30 40.89 9.42 -2.44
CA THR A 30 41.52 10.23 -3.50
C THR A 30 41.77 11.68 -3.09
N GLU A 31 40.99 12.20 -2.18
CA GLU A 31 41.12 13.50 -1.51
C GLU A 31 42.43 13.57 -0.70
N HIS A 32 42.73 12.49 0.02
CA HIS A 32 43.98 12.39 0.78
C HIS A 32 45.20 12.28 -0.15
N LEU A 33 45.03 11.58 -1.29
CA LEU A 33 46.10 11.51 -2.31
C LEU A 33 46.39 12.90 -2.90
N LEU A 34 45.35 13.65 -3.25
CA LEU A 34 45.50 15.03 -3.75
C LEU A 34 46.22 15.91 -2.74
N LEU A 35 45.84 15.81 -1.44
CA LEU A 35 46.54 16.55 -0.38
C LEU A 35 47.97 16.09 -0.19
N GLY A 36 48.26 14.79 -0.33
CA GLY A 36 49.59 14.23 -0.27
C GLY A 36 50.50 14.73 -1.40
N LEU A 37 49.96 14.82 -2.64
CA LEU A 37 50.65 15.38 -3.80
C LEU A 37 50.99 16.86 -3.58
N LEU A 38 50.09 17.64 -3.02
CA LEU A 38 50.34 19.06 -2.74
C LEU A 38 51.38 19.25 -1.62
N LYS A 39 51.29 18.49 -0.53
CA LYS A 39 52.16 18.57 0.67
C LYS A 39 53.59 18.11 0.40
N GLU A 40 53.84 17.34 -0.63
CA GLU A 40 55.17 16.89 -0.98
C GLU A 40 56.06 18.08 -1.36
N GLY A 41 55.52 19.05 -2.09
CA GLY A 41 56.09 20.39 -2.30
C GLY A 41 57.25 20.53 -3.28
N SER A 42 57.86 19.44 -3.71
CA SER A 42 59.08 19.45 -4.57
C SER A 42 58.94 18.68 -5.91
N GLY A 43 57.88 17.82 -6.01
CA GLY A 43 57.61 17.05 -7.21
C GLY A 43 56.85 17.83 -8.27
N VAL A 44 56.86 17.30 -9.50
CA VAL A 44 56.15 17.92 -10.64
C VAL A 44 54.68 18.17 -10.31
N ALA A 45 54.02 17.21 -9.69
CA ALA A 45 52.61 17.34 -9.30
C ALA A 45 52.38 18.52 -8.35
N ALA A 46 53.25 18.68 -7.36
CA ALA A 46 53.10 19.76 -6.37
C ALA A 46 53.29 21.14 -7.05
N CYS A 47 54.30 21.29 -7.88
CA CYS A 47 54.54 22.53 -8.64
C CYS A 47 53.32 22.89 -9.50
N VAL A 48 52.83 21.96 -10.29
CA VAL A 48 51.68 22.21 -11.20
C VAL A 48 50.42 22.55 -10.42
N LEU A 49 50.14 21.90 -9.28
CA LEU A 49 48.99 22.19 -8.44
C LEU A 49 49.08 23.58 -7.80
N MET A 50 50.28 23.98 -7.31
CA MET A 50 50.52 25.30 -6.75
C MET A 50 50.41 26.41 -7.81
N ASP A 51 51.00 26.20 -9.02
CA ASP A 51 50.85 27.13 -10.11
C ASP A 51 49.43 27.28 -10.62
N ALA A 52 48.62 26.23 -10.47
CA ALA A 52 47.18 26.27 -10.72
C ALA A 52 46.37 26.97 -9.60
N GLY A 53 47.03 27.44 -8.53
CA GLY A 53 46.40 28.19 -7.42
C GLY A 53 45.71 27.30 -6.35
N VAL A 54 46.11 26.04 -6.23
CA VAL A 54 45.61 25.15 -5.18
C VAL A 54 46.39 25.41 -3.90
N GLU A 55 45.72 26.00 -2.89
CA GLU A 55 46.30 26.26 -1.58
C GLU A 55 45.95 25.13 -0.59
N GLU A 56 46.98 24.68 0.17
CA GLU A 56 46.81 23.59 1.15
C GLU A 56 45.72 23.86 2.18
N ALA A 57 45.72 25.08 2.76
CA ALA A 57 44.74 25.43 3.80
C ALA A 57 43.31 25.35 3.33
N ARG A 58 43.05 25.84 2.13
CA ARG A 58 41.72 25.83 1.53
C ARG A 58 41.30 24.43 1.09
N LEU A 59 42.23 23.60 0.66
CA LEU A 59 41.96 22.22 0.32
C LEU A 59 41.60 21.39 1.55
N VAL A 60 42.28 21.62 2.70
CA VAL A 60 41.97 20.96 4.00
C VAL A 60 40.61 21.37 4.48
N GLU A 61 40.25 22.66 4.48
CA GLU A 61 38.94 23.16 4.87
C GLU A 61 37.81 22.51 4.04
N LEU A 62 37.96 22.41 2.72
CA LEU A 62 36.99 21.76 1.84
C LEU A 62 36.88 20.26 2.08
N ILE A 63 37.96 19.58 2.43
CA ILE A 63 37.91 18.16 2.75
C ILE A 63 37.10 17.94 4.07
N GLU A 64 37.34 18.77 5.08
CA GLU A 64 36.63 18.71 6.35
C GLU A 64 35.14 19.07 6.23
N ASP A 65 34.78 20.01 5.35
CA ASP A 65 33.39 20.44 5.11
C ASP A 65 32.60 19.42 4.27
N LEU A 66 33.22 18.79 3.28
CA LEU A 66 32.56 17.92 2.33
C LEU A 66 32.51 16.45 2.76
N ILE A 67 33.41 16.05 3.64
CA ILE A 67 33.56 14.66 4.08
C ILE A 67 33.37 14.60 5.58
N ALA A 68 32.11 14.55 6.03
CA ALA A 68 31.81 14.29 7.43
C ALA A 68 32.43 12.95 7.87
N PRO A 69 32.94 12.87 9.12
CA PRO A 69 33.46 11.60 9.64
C PRO A 69 32.33 10.56 9.65
N SER A 70 32.32 9.66 8.68
CA SER A 70 31.31 8.66 8.56
C SER A 70 31.58 7.49 9.50
N SER A 71 30.55 7.11 10.24
CA SER A 71 30.54 5.92 11.09
C SER A 71 30.40 4.61 10.30
N ASP A 72 30.35 4.63 8.96
CA ASP A 72 30.08 3.47 8.11
C ASP A 72 31.35 2.91 7.51
N VAL A 73 31.49 1.59 7.66
CA VAL A 73 32.62 0.78 7.23
C VAL A 73 32.69 0.75 5.69
N ALA A 74 33.58 1.55 5.10
CA ALA A 74 33.99 1.34 3.74
C ALA A 74 34.80 0.05 3.64
N VAL A 75 34.61 -0.71 2.56
CA VAL A 75 35.42 -1.91 2.30
C VAL A 75 36.86 -1.47 2.12
N LEU A 76 37.71 -1.76 3.11
CA LEU A 76 39.12 -1.41 3.15
C LEU A 76 39.94 -2.62 2.76
N ASP A 77 41.02 -2.41 1.98
CA ASP A 77 42.06 -3.45 1.84
C ASP A 77 42.87 -3.57 3.13
N ARG A 78 43.85 -4.49 3.14
CA ARG A 78 44.79 -4.67 4.26
C ARG A 78 45.60 -3.42 4.62
N LYS A 79 45.66 -2.41 3.73
CA LYS A 79 46.39 -1.15 3.88
C LYS A 79 45.49 0.05 4.17
N GLY A 80 44.18 -0.14 4.15
CA GLY A 80 43.17 0.91 4.38
C GLY A 80 42.91 1.81 3.17
N TYR A 81 43.29 1.40 1.97
CA TYR A 81 43.04 2.14 0.73
C TYR A 81 41.63 1.92 0.22
N SER A 82 40.99 2.96 -0.28
CA SER A 82 39.73 2.84 -1.00
C SER A 82 39.97 2.12 -2.36
N PRO A 83 38.97 1.42 -2.91
CA PRO A 83 39.08 0.76 -4.21
C PRO A 83 39.53 1.72 -5.32
N ARG A 84 39.12 2.99 -5.23
CA ARG A 84 39.50 4.02 -6.21
C ARG A 84 40.97 4.41 -6.14
N ILE A 85 41.59 4.50 -4.97
CA ILE A 85 43.04 4.74 -4.86
C ILE A 85 43.82 3.57 -5.39
N GLN A 86 43.37 2.34 -5.17
CA GLN A 86 44.03 1.16 -5.72
C GLN A 86 44.07 1.24 -7.25
N HIS A 87 42.93 1.60 -7.86
CA HIS A 87 42.82 1.78 -9.30
C HIS A 87 43.69 2.92 -9.83
N ILE A 88 43.79 4.04 -9.08
CA ILE A 88 44.70 5.16 -9.45
C ILE A 88 46.13 4.72 -9.40
N ILE A 89 46.56 3.92 -8.42
CA ILE A 89 47.93 3.39 -8.33
C ILE A 89 48.22 2.45 -9.50
N GLU A 90 47.29 1.58 -9.86
CA GLU A 90 47.42 0.69 -11.03
C GLU A 90 47.50 1.50 -12.33
N THR A 91 46.69 2.54 -12.47
CA THR A 91 46.72 3.45 -13.62
C THR A 91 48.01 4.23 -13.67
N ALA A 92 48.55 4.66 -12.52
CA ALA A 92 49.86 5.36 -12.48
C ALA A 92 51.00 4.45 -12.92
N ASP A 93 50.97 3.15 -12.64
CA ASP A 93 51.92 2.16 -13.13
C ASP A 93 51.83 2.01 -14.66
N GLN A 94 50.63 1.97 -15.24
CA GLN A 94 50.40 1.98 -16.68
C GLN A 94 50.88 3.27 -17.36
N GLU A 95 50.64 4.44 -16.72
CA GLU A 95 51.13 5.71 -17.25
C GLU A 95 52.65 5.79 -17.21
N ALA A 96 53.32 5.30 -16.17
CA ALA A 96 54.77 5.21 -16.13
C ALA A 96 55.33 4.27 -17.22
N GLU A 97 54.63 3.21 -17.58
CA GLU A 97 54.99 2.34 -18.70
C GLU A 97 54.78 3.06 -20.04
N ARG A 98 53.71 3.81 -20.18
CA ARG A 98 53.35 4.54 -21.39
C ARG A 98 54.36 5.64 -21.76
N PHE A 99 54.90 6.32 -20.74
CA PHE A 99 55.87 7.38 -20.89
C PHE A 99 57.29 6.85 -20.83
N ASP A 100 57.50 5.53 -20.91
CA ASP A 100 58.81 4.86 -20.88
C ASP A 100 59.69 5.21 -19.67
N ASN A 101 59.04 5.47 -18.53
CA ASN A 101 59.70 5.76 -17.28
C ASN A 101 59.92 4.49 -16.45
N GLU A 102 61.12 4.31 -15.88
CA GLU A 102 61.48 3.15 -15.05
C GLU A 102 60.76 3.14 -13.68
N ASN A 103 60.37 4.31 -13.19
CA ASN A 103 59.80 4.52 -11.86
C ASN A 103 58.50 5.31 -11.92
N ILE A 104 57.58 5.03 -11.01
CA ILE A 104 56.37 5.81 -10.85
C ILE A 104 56.70 7.11 -10.14
N GLY A 105 56.49 8.26 -10.80
CA GLY A 105 56.71 9.59 -10.26
C GLY A 105 55.43 10.24 -9.76
N THR A 106 55.54 11.45 -9.19
CA THR A 106 54.41 12.25 -8.72
C THR A 106 53.49 12.68 -9.86
N GLU A 107 54.05 12.94 -11.04
CA GLU A 107 53.35 13.25 -12.28
C GLU A 107 52.43 12.13 -12.73
N HIS A 108 52.87 10.88 -12.65
CA HIS A 108 52.07 9.72 -13.02
C HIS A 108 50.87 9.55 -12.08
N LEU A 109 51.06 9.76 -10.76
CA LEU A 109 49.99 9.75 -9.77
C LEU A 109 48.97 10.88 -10.00
N LEU A 110 49.45 12.07 -10.40
CA LEU A 110 48.57 13.19 -10.72
C LEU A 110 47.76 12.93 -11.97
N ILE A 111 48.42 12.47 -13.08
CA ILE A 111 47.74 12.11 -14.33
C ILE A 111 46.69 11.03 -14.08
N ALA A 112 47.03 9.99 -13.33
CA ALA A 112 46.10 8.92 -13.01
C ALA A 112 44.89 9.42 -12.20
N LEU A 113 45.11 10.34 -11.25
CA LEU A 113 44.03 10.97 -10.49
C LEU A 113 43.13 11.82 -11.40
N LEU A 114 43.69 12.62 -12.29
CA LEU A 114 42.94 13.48 -13.22
C LEU A 114 42.15 12.69 -14.26
N LYS A 115 42.63 11.48 -14.63
CA LYS A 115 41.90 10.55 -15.52
C LYS A 115 40.68 9.91 -14.86
N GLU A 116 40.63 9.84 -13.52
CA GLU A 116 39.47 9.33 -12.76
C GLU A 116 38.50 10.49 -12.50
N ALA A 117 37.73 10.87 -13.51
CA ALA A 117 36.92 12.08 -13.56
C ALA A 117 35.88 12.22 -12.41
N ASP A 118 35.42 11.10 -11.86
CA ASP A 118 34.37 11.08 -10.81
C ASP A 118 34.95 10.74 -9.42
N CYS A 119 36.18 11.07 -9.14
CA CYS A 119 36.76 10.89 -7.82
C CYS A 119 36.65 12.14 -6.96
N ALA A 120 36.70 11.96 -5.61
CA ALA A 120 36.63 13.07 -4.67
C ALA A 120 37.74 14.11 -4.90
N GLY A 121 38.95 13.68 -5.24
CA GLY A 121 40.06 14.59 -5.55
C GLY A 121 39.78 15.52 -6.75
N VAL A 122 39.19 15.00 -7.83
CA VAL A 122 38.81 15.80 -9.01
C VAL A 122 37.64 16.73 -8.70
N ARG A 123 36.66 16.28 -7.90
CA ARG A 123 35.54 17.12 -7.45
C ARG A 123 36.06 18.31 -6.63
N LEU A 124 36.99 18.08 -5.73
CA LEU A 124 37.62 19.16 -4.94
C LEU A 124 38.32 20.18 -5.82
N LEU A 125 39.08 19.73 -6.83
CA LEU A 125 39.72 20.64 -7.81
C LEU A 125 38.69 21.48 -8.58
N ASN A 126 37.57 20.85 -8.98
CA ASN A 126 36.46 21.58 -9.63
C ASN A 126 35.81 22.59 -8.69
N THR A 127 35.63 22.27 -7.40
CA THR A 127 35.06 23.18 -6.39
C THR A 127 35.97 24.37 -6.13
N LEU A 128 37.30 24.16 -6.22
CA LEU A 128 38.28 25.24 -6.15
C LEU A 128 38.33 26.13 -7.43
N GLY A 129 37.52 25.76 -8.45
CA GLY A 129 37.47 26.51 -9.73
C GLY A 129 38.70 26.30 -10.62
N VAL A 130 39.47 25.25 -10.37
CA VAL A 130 40.70 24.96 -11.12
C VAL A 130 40.40 24.22 -12.40
N ASN A 131 41.02 24.62 -13.50
CA ASN A 131 40.85 23.99 -14.80
C ASN A 131 41.69 22.69 -14.90
N ILE A 132 41.03 21.55 -14.76
CA ILE A 132 41.64 20.22 -14.79
C ILE A 132 42.41 19.95 -16.06
N GLN A 133 41.95 20.47 -17.21
CA GLN A 133 42.66 20.31 -18.49
C GLN A 133 43.98 21.10 -18.52
N LYS A 134 43.95 22.26 -17.88
CA LYS A 134 45.17 23.09 -17.78
C LYS A 134 46.23 22.35 -16.95
N ILE A 135 45.80 21.79 -15.77
CA ILE A 135 46.70 20.98 -14.95
C ILE A 135 47.27 19.77 -15.73
N TYR A 136 46.40 19.07 -16.48
CA TYR A 136 46.84 17.92 -17.27
C TYR A 136 47.86 18.29 -18.34
N ILE A 137 47.62 19.38 -19.07
CA ILE A 137 48.57 19.91 -20.08
C ILE A 137 49.89 20.35 -19.42
N GLU A 138 49.84 21.09 -18.35
CA GLU A 138 51.03 21.57 -17.63
C GLU A 138 51.84 20.41 -17.05
N THR A 139 51.16 19.36 -16.58
CA THR A 139 51.84 18.13 -16.13
C THR A 139 52.59 17.45 -17.28
N LEU A 140 51.94 17.30 -18.45
CA LEU A 140 52.63 16.74 -19.64
C LEU A 140 53.84 17.58 -20.11
N VAL A 141 53.66 18.91 -20.14
CA VAL A 141 54.75 19.81 -20.50
C VAL A 141 55.90 19.72 -19.50
N ALA A 142 55.61 19.63 -18.20
CA ALA A 142 56.61 19.47 -17.14
C ALA A 142 57.37 18.11 -17.25
N MET A 143 56.74 17.11 -17.83
CA MET A 143 57.39 15.81 -18.15
C MET A 143 58.23 15.84 -19.44
N GLY A 144 58.19 16.95 -20.21
CA GLY A 144 58.89 17.07 -21.50
C GLY A 144 58.10 16.50 -22.70
N GLU A 145 56.83 16.17 -22.54
CA GLU A 145 55.98 15.61 -23.57
C GLU A 145 55.26 16.69 -24.40
N ASP A 146 55.09 16.44 -25.71
CA ASP A 146 54.33 17.35 -26.58
C ASP A 146 52.83 17.22 -26.36
N ALA A 147 52.24 18.20 -25.68
CA ALA A 147 50.82 18.25 -25.38
C ALA A 147 49.90 18.14 -26.64
N ASN A 148 50.40 18.44 -27.82
CA ASN A 148 49.66 18.34 -29.07
C ASN A 148 49.38 16.89 -29.50
N ARG A 149 50.24 15.96 -29.11
CA ARG A 149 50.04 14.52 -29.36
C ARG A 149 48.87 13.94 -28.57
N TYR A 150 48.52 14.61 -27.47
CA TYR A 150 47.49 14.14 -26.53
C TYR A 150 46.21 14.98 -26.60
N LYS A 151 46.02 15.80 -27.64
CA LYS A 151 44.85 16.66 -27.82
C LYS A 151 43.51 15.90 -27.76
N GLU A 152 43.48 14.71 -28.33
CA GLU A 152 42.27 13.87 -28.31
C GLU A 152 41.98 13.32 -26.92
N GLU A 153 43.01 12.99 -26.14
CA GLU A 153 42.84 12.55 -24.76
C GLU A 153 42.45 13.71 -23.81
N ILE A 154 43.03 14.87 -24.04
CA ILE A 154 42.68 16.10 -23.34
C ILE A 154 41.22 16.49 -23.64
N ALA A 155 40.74 16.25 -24.86
CA ALA A 155 39.35 16.42 -25.23
C ALA A 155 38.44 15.33 -24.59
N ALA A 156 38.97 14.11 -24.45
CA ALA A 156 38.28 12.99 -23.83
C ALA A 156 38.22 13.10 -22.31
N SER A 157 39.16 13.78 -21.65
CA SER A 157 39.08 14.09 -20.21
C SER A 157 37.96 15.10 -19.87
N LYS A 158 37.39 15.80 -20.85
CA LYS A 158 36.16 16.60 -20.70
C LYS A 158 34.91 15.77 -20.49
N SER A 159 34.93 14.52 -20.97
CA SER A 159 33.85 13.58 -20.77
C SER A 159 34.53 12.36 -20.18
N GLY A 160 34.25 12.03 -18.90
CA GLY A 160 34.81 10.85 -18.25
C GLY A 160 34.50 9.54 -18.99
N LYS A 161 35.21 9.33 -20.14
CA LYS A 161 34.99 8.17 -21.00
C LYS A 161 36.20 7.25 -20.98
N LYS A 162 36.00 6.13 -20.32
CA LYS A 162 36.59 4.85 -20.67
C LYS A 162 36.33 4.53 -22.16
N LYS A 163 37.22 3.77 -22.83
CA LYS A 163 37.08 3.18 -24.17
C LYS A 163 35.64 3.12 -24.65
N ALA A 164 35.39 3.75 -25.80
CA ALA A 164 34.21 3.60 -26.63
C ALA A 164 33.05 2.75 -26.00
N VAL A 165 32.48 3.24 -24.94
CA VAL A 165 31.09 2.94 -24.62
C VAL A 165 30.32 3.83 -25.57
N GLU A 166 29.73 3.23 -26.57
CA GLU A 166 28.89 3.87 -27.55
C GLU A 166 27.96 4.82 -26.83
N VAL A 167 28.02 6.05 -27.26
CA VAL A 167 27.32 7.16 -26.62
C VAL A 167 25.82 6.97 -26.90
N THR A 168 25.03 6.64 -25.87
CA THR A 168 23.59 6.56 -25.94
C THR A 168 22.96 7.81 -25.28
N PRO A 169 23.22 9.05 -25.76
CA PRO A 169 22.86 10.27 -25.06
C PRO A 169 21.36 10.45 -24.95
N THR A 170 20.59 10.07 -25.98
CA THR A 170 19.12 10.16 -25.93
C THR A 170 18.53 9.06 -25.06
N LEU A 171 19.10 7.85 -25.10
CA LEU A 171 18.68 6.76 -24.22
C LEU A 171 18.96 7.12 -22.76
N ASP A 172 20.19 7.56 -22.44
CA ASP A 172 20.59 7.87 -21.05
C ASP A 172 19.76 9.03 -20.44
N GLN A 173 19.24 9.95 -21.29
CA GLN A 173 18.35 11.03 -20.85
C GLN A 173 16.97 10.55 -20.39
N TYR A 174 16.43 9.51 -21.05
CA TYR A 174 15.08 8.99 -20.80
C TYR A 174 15.09 7.58 -20.23
N SER A 175 16.16 7.17 -19.55
CA SER A 175 16.25 5.82 -19.02
C SER A 175 17.05 5.76 -17.73
N ARG A 176 16.90 4.61 -17.04
CA ARG A 176 17.70 4.26 -15.86
C ARG A 176 18.50 3.00 -16.16
N ASP A 177 19.81 3.02 -15.97
CA ASP A 177 20.65 1.86 -16.12
C ASP A 177 20.64 1.01 -14.86
N LEU A 178 19.83 -0.06 -14.86
CA LEU A 178 19.71 -0.97 -13.73
C LEU A 178 21.05 -1.71 -13.45
N THR A 179 21.84 -1.99 -14.46
CA THR A 179 23.13 -2.68 -14.28
C THR A 179 24.14 -1.79 -13.56
N ALA A 180 24.16 -0.51 -13.89
CA ALA A 180 24.99 0.47 -13.19
C ALA A 180 24.53 0.66 -11.74
N MET A 181 23.22 0.82 -11.51
CA MET A 181 22.64 0.91 -10.16
C MET A 181 22.93 -0.35 -9.32
N ALA A 182 22.86 -1.54 -9.94
CA ALA A 182 23.22 -2.79 -9.26
C ALA A 182 24.70 -2.83 -8.84
N ALA A 183 25.58 -2.35 -9.70
CA ALA A 183 27.03 -2.27 -9.40
C ALA A 183 27.33 -1.29 -8.25
N TYR A 184 26.52 -0.22 -8.09
CA TYR A 184 26.64 0.72 -6.99
C TYR A 184 25.86 0.29 -5.71
N GLY A 185 25.13 -0.82 -5.75
CA GLY A 185 24.35 -1.33 -4.61
C GLY A 185 23.08 -0.52 -4.32
N GLU A 186 22.60 0.25 -5.30
CA GLU A 186 21.40 1.08 -5.18
C GLU A 186 20.10 0.31 -5.39
N ILE A 187 20.16 -0.93 -5.96
CA ILE A 187 19.00 -1.79 -6.20
C ILE A 187 18.73 -2.67 -4.99
N ASP A 188 17.47 -2.88 -4.70
CA ASP A 188 17.01 -3.79 -3.64
C ASP A 188 17.39 -5.24 -3.93
N PRO A 189 17.71 -6.06 -2.91
CA PRO A 189 18.00 -7.47 -3.12
C PRO A 189 16.76 -8.20 -3.64
N VAL A 190 16.94 -8.93 -4.74
CA VAL A 190 15.85 -9.71 -5.34
C VAL A 190 15.89 -11.14 -4.80
N ILE A 191 14.80 -11.56 -4.16
CA ILE A 191 14.68 -12.81 -3.44
C ILE A 191 13.53 -13.64 -4.03
N GLY A 192 13.71 -14.95 -4.16
CA GLY A 192 12.67 -15.90 -4.54
C GLY A 192 12.20 -15.83 -5.99
N ARG A 193 13.01 -15.25 -6.89
CA ARG A 193 12.71 -15.12 -8.34
C ARG A 193 13.77 -15.77 -9.24
N GLU A 194 14.52 -16.73 -8.70
CA GLU A 194 15.63 -17.38 -9.40
C GLU A 194 15.19 -18.14 -10.65
N ALA A 195 14.02 -18.78 -10.60
CA ALA A 195 13.48 -19.56 -11.71
C ALA A 195 13.07 -18.66 -12.89
N GLU A 196 12.38 -17.55 -12.59
CA GLU A 196 11.93 -16.59 -13.59
C GLU A 196 13.13 -15.87 -14.21
N ILE A 197 14.12 -15.46 -13.42
CA ILE A 197 15.36 -14.84 -13.92
C ILE A 197 16.12 -15.83 -14.82
N ALA A 198 16.27 -17.08 -14.42
CA ALA A 198 16.90 -18.11 -15.24
C ALA A 198 16.14 -18.32 -16.56
N ARG A 199 14.81 -18.30 -16.52
CA ARG A 199 13.98 -18.40 -17.71
C ARG A 199 14.14 -17.18 -18.64
N VAL A 200 14.23 -15.96 -18.10
CA VAL A 200 14.52 -14.75 -18.87
C VAL A 200 15.88 -14.86 -19.56
N ILE A 201 16.91 -15.27 -18.83
CA ILE A 201 18.26 -15.48 -19.40
C ILE A 201 18.24 -16.53 -20.53
N GLN A 202 17.52 -17.64 -20.32
CA GLN A 202 17.35 -18.67 -21.34
C GLN A 202 16.70 -18.14 -22.61
N ILE A 203 15.65 -17.30 -22.48
CA ILE A 203 14.95 -16.69 -23.61
C ILE A 203 15.87 -15.69 -24.34
N LEU A 204 16.56 -14.81 -23.61
CA LEU A 204 17.52 -13.85 -24.17
C LEU A 204 18.64 -14.52 -24.98
N SER A 205 19.01 -15.76 -24.62
CA SER A 205 20.04 -16.54 -25.29
C SER A 205 19.56 -17.30 -26.53
N ARG A 206 18.25 -17.23 -26.88
CA ARG A 206 17.69 -17.89 -28.07
C ARG A 206 18.02 -17.13 -29.34
N ARG A 207 18.04 -17.85 -30.45
CA ARG A 207 18.25 -17.26 -31.79
C ARG A 207 16.97 -16.51 -32.29
N THR A 208 15.81 -17.01 -31.95
CA THR A 208 14.51 -16.43 -32.33
C THR A 208 13.61 -16.40 -31.11
N LYS A 209 12.60 -15.53 -31.07
CA LYS A 209 11.74 -15.29 -29.89
C LYS A 209 12.58 -15.00 -28.64
N ASN A 210 13.55 -14.12 -28.80
CA ASN A 210 14.55 -13.78 -27.78
C ASN A 210 14.16 -12.55 -26.94
N ASN A 211 12.90 -12.12 -26.99
CA ASN A 211 12.37 -11.04 -26.18
C ASN A 211 11.42 -11.63 -25.12
N PRO A 212 11.82 -11.75 -23.86
CA PRO A 212 10.92 -12.19 -22.79
C PRO A 212 9.87 -11.13 -22.51
N CYS A 213 8.63 -11.56 -22.25
CA CYS A 213 7.56 -10.71 -21.74
C CYS A 213 7.08 -11.27 -20.41
N LEU A 214 7.33 -10.52 -19.34
CA LEU A 214 6.89 -10.86 -17.99
C LEU A 214 5.40 -10.58 -17.86
N ILE A 215 4.61 -11.61 -17.59
CA ILE A 215 3.16 -11.53 -17.53
C ILE A 215 2.72 -11.87 -16.12
N GLY A 216 1.98 -10.98 -15.48
CA GLY A 216 1.45 -11.21 -14.14
C GLY A 216 0.63 -10.03 -13.64
N GLU A 217 -0.05 -10.22 -12.54
CA GLU A 217 -0.86 -9.19 -11.92
C GLU A 217 0.00 -8.00 -11.43
N PRO A 218 -0.58 -6.81 -11.25
CA PRO A 218 0.14 -5.68 -10.66
C PRO A 218 0.65 -6.03 -9.26
N GLY A 219 1.88 -5.60 -8.92
CA GLY A 219 2.43 -5.80 -7.58
C GLY A 219 3.04 -7.18 -7.30
N VAL A 220 3.07 -8.12 -8.27
CA VAL A 220 3.71 -9.44 -8.07
C VAL A 220 5.24 -9.42 -8.19
N GLY A 221 5.85 -8.28 -8.53
CA GLY A 221 7.30 -8.13 -8.61
C GLY A 221 7.89 -8.38 -10.00
N LYS A 222 7.20 -8.03 -11.08
CA LYS A 222 7.72 -8.12 -12.47
C LYS A 222 8.98 -7.31 -12.66
N THR A 223 9.02 -6.08 -12.17
CA THR A 223 10.16 -5.17 -12.26
C THR A 223 11.37 -5.71 -11.50
N ALA A 224 11.15 -6.34 -10.33
CA ALA A 224 12.20 -6.97 -9.55
C ALA A 224 12.95 -8.08 -10.32
N ILE A 225 12.31 -8.77 -11.27
CA ILE A 225 12.98 -9.78 -12.10
C ILE A 225 14.01 -9.12 -13.04
N ALA A 226 13.69 -7.94 -13.59
CA ALA A 226 14.64 -7.18 -14.41
C ALA A 226 15.81 -6.64 -13.56
N GLU A 227 15.53 -6.19 -12.35
CA GLU A 227 16.52 -5.76 -11.37
C GLU A 227 17.43 -6.92 -10.94
N GLY A 228 16.87 -8.10 -10.68
CA GLY A 228 17.63 -9.31 -10.36
C GLY A 228 18.50 -9.79 -11.52
N LEU A 229 18.03 -9.65 -12.75
CA LEU A 229 18.85 -9.89 -13.94
C LEU A 229 20.03 -8.92 -13.99
N ALA A 230 19.81 -7.64 -13.74
CA ALA A 230 20.83 -6.61 -13.70
C ALA A 230 21.88 -6.90 -12.60
N GLN A 231 21.46 -7.33 -11.42
CA GLN A 231 22.35 -7.75 -10.33
C GLN A 231 23.21 -8.95 -10.72
N ARG A 232 22.64 -9.96 -11.40
CA ARG A 232 23.41 -11.12 -11.87
C ARG A 232 24.40 -10.76 -12.98
N ILE A 233 24.05 -9.81 -13.86
CA ILE A 233 24.97 -9.31 -14.88
C ILE A 233 26.12 -8.54 -14.23
N ALA A 234 25.81 -7.64 -13.29
CA ALA A 234 26.81 -6.86 -12.56
C ALA A 234 27.78 -7.73 -11.75
N SER A 235 27.29 -8.80 -11.14
CA SER A 235 28.10 -9.78 -10.38
C SER A 235 28.83 -10.81 -11.28
N GLY A 236 28.58 -10.80 -12.60
CA GLY A 236 29.19 -11.75 -13.55
C GLY A 236 28.63 -13.18 -13.49
N LEU A 237 27.54 -13.41 -12.74
CA LEU A 237 26.89 -14.72 -12.56
C LEU A 237 25.91 -15.03 -13.69
N VAL A 238 26.32 -14.83 -14.94
CA VAL A 238 25.48 -15.01 -16.13
C VAL A 238 26.29 -15.69 -17.25
N PRO A 239 25.63 -16.41 -18.18
CA PRO A 239 26.27 -16.95 -19.38
C PRO A 239 26.89 -15.85 -20.27
N ASP A 240 27.87 -16.23 -21.10
CA ASP A 240 28.58 -15.30 -21.98
C ASP A 240 27.65 -14.55 -22.96
N THR A 241 26.49 -15.11 -23.29
CA THR A 241 25.48 -14.49 -24.18
C THR A 241 24.88 -13.20 -23.64
N VAL A 242 24.83 -13.03 -22.32
CA VAL A 242 24.31 -11.83 -21.65
C VAL A 242 25.36 -11.10 -20.80
N ARG A 243 26.58 -11.65 -20.74
CA ARG A 243 27.70 -11.04 -20.03
C ARG A 243 28.08 -9.69 -20.68
N GLY A 244 28.30 -8.66 -19.86
CA GLY A 244 28.67 -7.32 -20.31
C GLY A 244 27.53 -6.52 -20.97
N LYS A 245 26.28 -7.04 -20.96
CA LYS A 245 25.13 -6.27 -21.38
C LYS A 245 24.66 -5.33 -20.28
N ARG A 246 24.03 -4.24 -20.69
CA ARG A 246 23.38 -3.25 -19.81
C ARG A 246 21.88 -3.44 -19.85
N VAL A 247 21.24 -3.64 -18.72
CA VAL A 247 19.77 -3.62 -18.60
C VAL A 247 19.34 -2.20 -18.31
N VAL A 248 18.56 -1.62 -19.22
CA VAL A 248 18.20 -0.19 -19.18
C VAL A 248 16.68 -0.07 -19.22
N THR A 249 16.09 0.53 -18.18
CA THR A 249 14.64 0.80 -18.10
C THR A 249 14.30 2.07 -18.84
N LEU A 250 13.42 2.00 -19.81
CA LEU A 250 12.98 3.15 -20.60
C LEU A 250 11.81 3.86 -19.92
N ASP A 251 11.95 5.16 -19.65
CA ASP A 251 10.88 6.03 -19.16
C ASP A 251 10.08 6.63 -20.31
N LEU A 252 8.97 5.98 -20.65
CA LEU A 252 8.08 6.42 -21.71
C LEU A 252 7.33 7.71 -21.37
N SER A 253 6.96 7.87 -20.12
CA SER A 253 6.26 9.06 -19.65
C SER A 253 7.13 10.29 -19.79
N GLY A 254 8.41 10.18 -19.43
CA GLY A 254 9.42 11.24 -19.64
C GLY A 254 9.65 11.55 -21.12
N MET A 255 9.57 10.56 -22.00
CA MET A 255 9.72 10.76 -23.44
C MET A 255 8.53 11.49 -24.08
N VAL A 256 7.33 11.29 -23.58
CA VAL A 256 6.10 11.98 -24.02
C VAL A 256 6.04 13.38 -23.43
N ALA A 257 6.48 13.56 -22.19
CA ALA A 257 6.49 14.84 -21.51
C ALA A 257 7.34 15.87 -22.28
N GLY A 258 6.78 17.04 -22.55
CA GLY A 258 7.45 18.13 -23.28
C GLY A 258 7.47 17.97 -24.81
N SER A 259 6.87 16.93 -25.38
CA SER A 259 6.62 16.86 -26.82
C SER A 259 5.34 17.62 -27.16
N LYS A 260 5.45 18.70 -27.92
CA LYS A 260 4.28 19.47 -28.39
C LYS A 260 3.56 18.80 -29.58
N TYR A 261 4.24 17.96 -30.32
CA TYR A 261 3.74 17.32 -31.51
C TYR A 261 4.08 15.82 -31.52
N ARG A 262 3.19 15.00 -32.06
CA ARG A 262 3.34 13.55 -32.25
C ARG A 262 4.67 13.17 -32.91
N GLY A 263 5.12 13.93 -33.90
CA GLY A 263 6.37 13.69 -34.62
C GLY A 263 7.64 13.77 -33.74
N GLU A 264 7.64 14.60 -32.70
CA GLU A 264 8.81 14.73 -31.81
C GLU A 264 9.03 13.48 -30.97
N PHE A 265 7.96 12.86 -30.48
CA PHE A 265 8.03 11.60 -29.75
C PHE A 265 8.49 10.44 -30.65
N GLU A 266 7.92 10.37 -31.88
CA GLU A 266 8.36 9.36 -32.86
C GLU A 266 9.85 9.50 -33.21
N GLU A 267 10.34 10.73 -33.31
CA GLU A 267 11.74 11.00 -33.59
C GLU A 267 12.64 10.62 -32.42
N ARG A 268 12.23 10.90 -31.16
CA ARG A 268 12.95 10.49 -29.95
C ARG A 268 13.08 8.97 -29.86
N ILE A 269 11.99 8.22 -30.06
CA ILE A 269 12.03 6.76 -30.07
C ILE A 269 12.93 6.24 -31.19
N LYS A 270 12.85 6.78 -32.39
CA LYS A 270 13.75 6.40 -33.50
C LYS A 270 15.24 6.62 -33.17
N LYS A 271 15.56 7.71 -32.47
CA LYS A 271 16.94 7.98 -32.02
C LYS A 271 17.37 6.96 -30.98
N VAL A 272 16.53 6.68 -29.97
CA VAL A 272 16.81 5.66 -28.96
C VAL A 272 17.04 4.29 -29.59
N ILE A 273 16.19 3.85 -30.53
CA ILE A 273 16.34 2.56 -31.20
C ILE A 273 17.67 2.51 -31.97
N ARG A 274 18.01 3.59 -32.66
CA ARG A 274 19.30 3.68 -33.40
C ARG A 274 20.47 3.57 -32.43
N GLU A 275 20.47 4.33 -31.33
CA GLU A 275 21.52 4.28 -30.31
C GLU A 275 21.64 2.88 -29.70
N VAL A 276 20.53 2.20 -29.38
CA VAL A 276 20.49 0.83 -28.86
C VAL A 276 21.08 -0.17 -29.88
N THR A 277 20.73 0.00 -31.16
CA THR A 277 21.21 -0.87 -32.24
C THR A 277 22.71 -0.69 -32.47
N GLU A 278 23.21 0.56 -32.49
CA GLU A 278 24.60 0.89 -32.61
C GLU A 278 25.42 0.42 -31.41
N ALA A 279 24.86 0.51 -30.21
CA ALA A 279 25.47 0.05 -28.97
C ALA A 279 25.61 -1.48 -28.88
N GLY A 280 24.65 -2.24 -29.36
CA GLY A 280 24.66 -3.71 -29.42
C GLY A 280 24.72 -4.46 -28.08
N ASN A 281 25.02 -3.77 -26.97
CA ASN A 281 25.13 -4.32 -25.61
C ASN A 281 23.98 -3.94 -24.69
N VAL A 282 22.93 -3.31 -25.18
CA VAL A 282 21.78 -2.83 -24.40
C VAL A 282 20.64 -3.84 -24.45
N LEU A 283 20.09 -4.17 -23.27
CA LEU A 283 18.82 -4.87 -23.08
C LEU A 283 17.80 -3.83 -22.60
N LEU A 284 16.84 -3.49 -23.44
CA LEU A 284 15.78 -2.55 -23.05
C LEU A 284 14.77 -3.25 -22.15
N PHE A 285 14.49 -2.70 -20.98
CA PHE A 285 13.37 -3.09 -20.16
C PHE A 285 12.26 -2.05 -20.31
N ILE A 286 11.06 -2.51 -20.63
CA ILE A 286 9.88 -1.66 -20.75
C ILE A 286 8.80 -2.20 -19.84
N ASP A 287 8.54 -1.44 -18.79
CA ASP A 287 7.39 -1.71 -17.95
C ASP A 287 6.11 -1.21 -18.63
N GLU A 288 4.98 -1.83 -18.34
CA GLU A 288 3.72 -1.55 -19.01
C GLU A 288 3.83 -1.55 -20.56
N LEU A 289 4.41 -2.61 -21.12
CA LEU A 289 4.69 -2.73 -22.57
C LEU A 289 3.48 -2.41 -23.45
N HIS A 290 2.28 -2.65 -22.94
CA HIS A 290 1.01 -2.34 -23.61
C HIS A 290 0.83 -0.85 -23.91
N THR A 291 1.45 0.05 -23.15
CA THR A 291 1.36 1.50 -23.37
C THR A 291 2.00 1.94 -24.69
N ILE A 292 3.03 1.23 -25.13
CA ILE A 292 3.66 1.48 -26.44
C ILE A 292 2.88 0.88 -27.58
N ILE A 293 2.28 -0.31 -27.35
CA ILE A 293 1.70 -1.15 -28.40
C ILE A 293 0.22 -0.84 -28.61
N GLY A 294 -0.49 -0.41 -27.57
CA GLY A 294 -1.94 -0.28 -27.56
C GLY A 294 -2.50 1.14 -27.64
N ALA A 295 -1.66 2.15 -27.60
CA ALA A 295 -2.09 3.54 -27.56
C ALA A 295 -2.79 4.06 -28.82
N GLY A 296 -2.91 3.22 -29.89
CA GLY A 296 -3.49 3.62 -31.18
C GLY A 296 -5.01 3.60 -31.32
N GLY A 297 -5.77 3.26 -30.25
CA GLY A 297 -7.24 3.08 -30.34
C GLY A 297 -8.08 4.35 -30.15
N ALA A 298 -7.55 5.43 -29.63
CA ALA A 298 -8.23 6.71 -29.50
C ALA A 298 -7.67 7.68 -30.56
N GLU A 299 -8.53 8.51 -31.17
CA GLU A 299 -8.09 9.58 -32.08
C GLU A 299 -7.07 10.47 -31.38
N GLY A 300 -5.77 10.34 -31.77
CA GLY A 300 -4.67 11.09 -31.18
C GLY A 300 -3.66 10.28 -30.33
N ALA A 301 -3.89 8.98 -30.10
CA ALA A 301 -2.98 8.15 -29.31
C ALA A 301 -1.72 7.77 -30.12
N ILE A 302 -0.58 7.70 -29.45
CA ILE A 302 0.74 7.53 -30.02
C ILE A 302 0.99 6.04 -30.27
N ASP A 303 1.09 5.62 -31.53
CA ASP A 303 1.42 4.23 -31.91
C ASP A 303 2.93 4.09 -32.18
N ALA A 304 3.68 3.83 -31.11
CA ALA A 304 5.12 3.54 -31.22
C ALA A 304 5.40 2.11 -31.69
N SER A 305 4.38 1.25 -31.75
CA SER A 305 4.56 -0.14 -32.18
C SER A 305 5.09 -0.26 -33.60
N ASN A 306 4.63 0.63 -34.50
CA ASN A 306 5.09 0.64 -35.90
C ASN A 306 6.56 1.01 -36.07
N ILE A 307 7.15 1.66 -35.07
CA ILE A 307 8.57 2.02 -35.04
C ILE A 307 9.40 0.86 -34.48
N LEU A 308 8.90 0.18 -33.46
CA LEU A 308 9.60 -0.95 -32.80
C LEU A 308 9.52 -2.25 -33.62
N LYS A 309 8.39 -2.53 -34.27
CA LYS A 309 8.16 -3.76 -35.02
C LYS A 309 9.27 -4.09 -36.04
N PRO A 310 9.77 -3.16 -36.87
CA PRO A 310 10.84 -3.47 -37.84
C PRO A 310 12.15 -3.91 -37.18
N SER A 311 12.56 -3.22 -36.13
CA SER A 311 13.83 -3.52 -35.44
C SER A 311 13.74 -4.80 -34.61
N LEU A 312 12.59 -5.08 -33.96
CA LEU A 312 12.30 -6.36 -33.33
C LEU A 312 12.22 -7.49 -34.38
N ALA A 313 11.65 -7.23 -35.57
CA ALA A 313 11.54 -8.22 -36.62
C ALA A 313 12.91 -8.63 -37.17
N ARG A 314 13.85 -7.69 -37.29
CA ARG A 314 15.21 -7.95 -37.76
C ARG A 314 16.11 -8.49 -36.66
N GLY A 315 15.69 -8.43 -35.39
CA GLY A 315 16.51 -8.83 -34.24
C GLY A 315 17.61 -7.84 -33.88
N GLU A 316 17.46 -6.59 -34.30
CA GLU A 316 18.45 -5.52 -34.07
C GLU A 316 18.49 -5.06 -32.62
N ILE A 317 17.36 -5.21 -31.91
CA ILE A 317 17.21 -4.87 -30.48
C ILE A 317 16.69 -6.08 -29.70
N GLN A 318 17.10 -6.18 -28.45
CA GLN A 318 16.55 -7.11 -27.46
C GLN A 318 15.76 -6.34 -26.41
N LEU A 319 14.54 -6.81 -26.15
CA LEU A 319 13.60 -6.15 -25.27
C LEU A 319 13.05 -7.13 -24.24
N ILE A 320 12.98 -6.69 -22.99
CA ILE A 320 12.27 -7.35 -21.90
C ILE A 320 11.02 -6.51 -21.62
N GLY A 321 9.85 -7.07 -21.85
CA GLY A 321 8.58 -6.38 -21.54
C GLY A 321 7.98 -6.87 -20.23
N ALA A 322 7.21 -6.01 -19.56
CA ALA A 322 6.36 -6.39 -18.46
C ALA A 322 4.94 -5.89 -18.71
N THR A 323 3.92 -6.71 -18.45
CA THR A 323 2.51 -6.36 -18.65
C THR A 323 1.59 -7.30 -17.86
N THR A 324 0.30 -7.04 -17.85
CA THR A 324 -0.70 -7.98 -17.31
C THR A 324 -1.11 -9.04 -18.35
N LEU A 325 -1.74 -10.13 -17.88
CA LEU A 325 -2.22 -11.19 -18.77
C LEU A 325 -3.28 -10.68 -19.75
N GLU A 326 -4.17 -9.83 -19.26
CA GLU A 326 -5.26 -9.26 -20.06
C GLU A 326 -4.72 -8.37 -21.19
N GLU A 327 -3.78 -7.50 -20.85
CA GLU A 327 -3.13 -6.59 -21.80
C GLU A 327 -2.25 -7.33 -22.81
N TYR A 328 -1.55 -8.38 -22.37
CA TYR A 328 -0.78 -9.23 -23.25
C TYR A 328 -1.66 -9.86 -24.34
N ARG A 329 -2.81 -10.44 -23.93
CA ARG A 329 -3.79 -11.02 -24.87
C ARG A 329 -4.40 -9.97 -25.79
N LYS A 330 -4.70 -8.79 -25.28
CA LYS A 330 -5.36 -7.73 -26.04
C LYS A 330 -4.45 -7.08 -27.07
N TYR A 331 -3.17 -6.87 -26.76
CA TYR A 331 -2.27 -6.05 -27.56
C TYR A 331 -1.11 -6.81 -28.21
N ILE A 332 -0.59 -7.87 -27.60
CA ILE A 332 0.58 -8.60 -28.12
C ILE A 332 0.15 -9.86 -28.84
N GLU A 333 -0.71 -10.68 -28.26
CA GLU A 333 -1.12 -11.96 -28.84
C GLU A 333 -1.97 -11.78 -30.09
N LYS A 334 -2.73 -10.68 -30.22
CA LYS A 334 -3.49 -10.36 -31.43
C LYS A 334 -2.64 -9.87 -32.60
N ASP A 335 -1.42 -9.42 -32.34
CA ASP A 335 -0.49 -8.95 -33.37
C ASP A 335 0.50 -10.04 -33.76
N ALA A 336 0.29 -10.68 -34.91
CA ALA A 336 1.08 -11.80 -35.36
C ALA A 336 2.58 -11.48 -35.53
N ALA A 337 2.97 -10.21 -35.70
CA ALA A 337 4.37 -9.79 -35.77
C ALA A 337 5.04 -9.77 -34.40
N LEU A 338 4.32 -9.34 -33.37
CA LEU A 338 4.78 -9.27 -31.98
C LEU A 338 4.75 -10.65 -31.32
N GLU A 339 3.68 -11.42 -31.51
CA GLU A 339 3.53 -12.78 -30.96
C GLU A 339 4.70 -13.69 -31.35
N ARG A 340 5.20 -13.56 -32.60
CA ARG A 340 6.36 -14.33 -33.09
C ARG A 340 7.70 -13.87 -32.50
N ARG A 341 7.75 -12.76 -31.78
CA ARG A 341 8.99 -12.16 -31.24
C ARG A 341 9.07 -12.22 -29.74
N PHE A 342 7.94 -12.11 -29.07
CA PHE A 342 7.86 -12.20 -27.62
C PHE A 342 7.66 -13.64 -27.15
N GLN A 343 8.28 -13.97 -26.03
CA GLN A 343 8.07 -15.21 -25.31
C GLN A 343 7.53 -14.90 -23.91
N PRO A 344 6.29 -15.34 -23.60
CA PRO A 344 5.71 -15.10 -22.28
C PRO A 344 6.48 -15.83 -21.18
N VAL A 345 6.62 -15.15 -20.04
CA VAL A 345 7.10 -15.66 -18.76
C VAL A 345 6.08 -15.29 -17.72
N THR A 346 5.34 -16.27 -17.21
CA THR A 346 4.33 -16.03 -16.19
C THR A 346 5.00 -15.75 -14.85
N VAL A 347 4.61 -14.68 -14.21
CA VAL A 347 5.05 -14.28 -12.87
C VAL A 347 3.86 -14.39 -11.94
N GLU A 348 3.86 -15.44 -11.13
CA GLU A 348 2.79 -15.72 -10.19
C GLU A 348 2.96 -14.93 -8.89
N GLU A 349 1.86 -14.75 -8.16
CA GLU A 349 1.89 -14.21 -6.80
C GLU A 349 2.72 -15.15 -5.91
N PRO A 350 3.68 -14.64 -5.13
CA PRO A 350 4.48 -15.46 -4.23
C PRO A 350 3.59 -16.02 -3.11
N THR A 351 3.97 -17.19 -2.60
CA THR A 351 3.33 -17.76 -1.40
C THR A 351 3.60 -16.87 -0.19
N GLU A 352 2.80 -17.02 0.88
CA GLU A 352 3.01 -16.29 2.13
C GLU A 352 4.42 -16.49 2.69
N GLU A 353 4.96 -17.72 2.59
CA GLU A 353 6.30 -18.04 3.03
C GLU A 353 7.37 -17.30 2.22
N GLN A 354 7.25 -17.32 0.89
CA GLN A 354 8.14 -16.57 0.00
C GLN A 354 8.05 -15.06 0.23
N ALA A 355 6.85 -14.55 0.44
CA ALA A 355 6.65 -13.13 0.74
C ALA A 355 7.31 -12.72 2.06
N ILE A 356 7.28 -13.56 3.10
CA ILE A 356 7.99 -13.33 4.36
C ILE A 356 9.50 -13.25 4.12
N GLU A 357 10.07 -14.14 3.29
CA GLU A 357 11.49 -14.12 2.94
C GLU A 357 11.88 -12.85 2.18
N ILE A 358 11.04 -12.41 1.23
CA ILE A 358 11.23 -11.16 0.49
C ILE A 358 11.27 -9.97 1.46
N LEU A 359 10.29 -9.85 2.35
CA LEU A 359 10.22 -8.75 3.31
C LEU A 359 11.41 -8.78 4.29
N LYS A 360 11.84 -9.96 4.72
CA LYS A 360 13.05 -10.10 5.55
C LYS A 360 14.31 -9.58 4.86
N GLY A 361 14.43 -9.81 3.57
CA GLY A 361 15.55 -9.28 2.78
C GLY A 361 15.49 -7.77 2.55
N LEU A 362 14.29 -7.20 2.49
CA LEU A 362 14.11 -5.75 2.33
C LEU A 362 14.20 -4.99 3.66
N ARG A 363 14.00 -5.67 4.79
CA ARG A 363 13.91 -5.10 6.14
C ARG A 363 14.99 -4.08 6.45
N GLU A 364 16.25 -4.42 6.22
CA GLU A 364 17.38 -3.57 6.60
C GLU A 364 17.34 -2.19 5.91
N ARG A 365 16.88 -2.13 4.65
CA ARG A 365 16.73 -0.87 3.91
C ARG A 365 15.61 -0.01 4.45
N TYR A 366 14.47 -0.62 4.77
CA TYR A 366 13.33 0.09 5.36
C TYR A 366 13.64 0.57 6.79
N GLU A 367 14.33 -0.26 7.59
CA GLU A 367 14.82 0.14 8.91
C GLU A 367 15.78 1.35 8.84
N LYS A 368 16.71 1.36 7.89
CA LYS A 368 17.61 2.49 7.65
C LYS A 368 16.87 3.74 7.18
N HIS A 369 15.91 3.58 6.28
CA HIS A 369 15.15 4.72 5.74
C HIS A 369 14.27 5.40 6.79
N HIS A 370 13.55 4.60 7.57
CA HIS A 370 12.60 5.11 8.57
C HIS A 370 13.21 5.29 9.96
N HIS A 371 14.43 4.83 10.19
CA HIS A 371 15.08 4.81 11.52
C HIS A 371 14.23 4.08 12.57
N VAL A 372 13.65 2.95 12.22
CA VAL A 372 12.84 2.07 13.07
C VAL A 372 13.42 0.66 13.08
N GLN A 373 13.02 -0.15 14.03
CA GLN A 373 13.34 -1.58 14.05
C GLN A 373 12.09 -2.39 13.73
N ILE A 374 12.15 -3.24 12.70
CA ILE A 374 11.04 -4.08 12.26
C ILE A 374 11.25 -5.51 12.80
N THR A 375 10.28 -6.00 13.58
CA THR A 375 10.35 -7.33 14.17
C THR A 375 9.92 -8.41 13.18
N ASP A 376 10.39 -9.66 13.39
CA ASP A 376 9.94 -10.80 12.59
C ASP A 376 8.42 -11.00 12.70
N ALA A 377 7.85 -10.79 13.90
CA ALA A 377 6.41 -10.82 14.12
C ALA A 377 5.67 -9.75 13.29
N GLY A 378 6.26 -8.55 13.14
CA GLY A 378 5.72 -7.49 12.28
C GLY A 378 5.71 -7.89 10.81
N ILE A 379 6.78 -8.51 10.30
CA ILE A 379 6.86 -9.01 8.92
C ILE A 379 5.83 -10.11 8.66
N GLU A 380 5.75 -11.10 9.56
CA GLU A 380 4.75 -12.17 9.44
C GLU A 380 3.32 -11.60 9.49
N ALA A 381 3.08 -10.63 10.36
CA ALA A 381 1.77 -9.97 10.44
C ALA A 381 1.46 -9.20 9.14
N ALA A 382 2.43 -8.47 8.57
CA ALA A 382 2.25 -7.75 7.31
C ALA A 382 1.81 -8.68 6.17
N VAL A 383 2.44 -9.84 6.04
CA VAL A 383 2.08 -10.84 5.02
C VAL A 383 0.73 -11.49 5.32
N LYS A 384 0.54 -12.06 6.51
CA LYS A 384 -0.69 -12.79 6.87
C LYS A 384 -1.93 -11.91 6.89
N LEU A 385 -1.81 -10.69 7.45
CA LEU A 385 -2.93 -9.76 7.51
C LEU A 385 -3.24 -9.17 6.12
N SER A 386 -2.25 -8.86 5.30
CA SER A 386 -2.49 -8.40 3.92
C SER A 386 -3.12 -9.49 3.07
N ALA A 387 -2.65 -10.74 3.16
CA ALA A 387 -3.23 -11.87 2.42
C ALA A 387 -4.69 -12.10 2.81
N ARG A 388 -5.01 -11.96 4.11
CA ARG A 388 -6.36 -12.19 4.64
C ARG A 388 -7.32 -11.03 4.43
N TYR A 389 -6.84 -9.78 4.54
CA TYR A 389 -7.69 -8.61 4.64
C TYR A 389 -7.64 -7.65 3.44
N ILE A 390 -6.64 -7.78 2.55
CA ILE A 390 -6.49 -6.94 1.35
C ILE A 390 -6.58 -7.84 0.12
N ALA A 391 -7.80 -7.94 -0.44
CA ALA A 391 -8.10 -8.84 -1.55
C ALA A 391 -7.90 -8.19 -2.94
N ASP A 392 -7.77 -6.88 -3.02
CA ASP A 392 -7.68 -6.11 -4.27
C ASP A 392 -6.24 -5.88 -4.75
N ARG A 393 -5.26 -6.33 -4.00
CA ARG A 393 -3.82 -6.24 -4.28
C ARG A 393 -3.14 -7.57 -4.08
N TYR A 394 -1.94 -7.72 -4.66
CA TYR A 394 -1.17 -8.96 -4.65
C TYR A 394 0.08 -8.86 -3.77
N LEU A 395 0.53 -10.01 -3.26
CA LEU A 395 1.83 -10.12 -2.62
C LEU A 395 2.95 -10.03 -3.67
N PRO A 396 4.15 -9.51 -3.32
CA PRO A 396 4.54 -9.00 -2.02
C PRO A 396 4.17 -7.53 -1.78
N ASP A 397 3.74 -6.81 -2.82
CA ASP A 397 3.54 -5.35 -2.83
C ASP A 397 2.65 -4.86 -1.68
N LYS A 398 1.47 -5.47 -1.50
CA LYS A 398 0.56 -5.11 -0.40
C LYS A 398 1.16 -5.26 1.00
N ALA A 399 2.08 -6.23 1.18
CA ALA A 399 2.73 -6.44 2.47
C ALA A 399 3.91 -5.48 2.67
N ILE A 400 4.60 -5.11 1.59
CA ILE A 400 5.65 -4.08 1.57
C ILE A 400 5.04 -2.73 1.92
N ASP A 401 3.93 -2.36 1.27
CA ASP A 401 3.21 -1.12 1.55
C ASP A 401 2.77 -1.01 3.02
N LEU A 402 2.25 -2.11 3.61
CA LEU A 402 1.90 -2.13 5.02
C LEU A 402 3.10 -1.92 5.94
N MET A 403 4.21 -2.55 5.62
CA MET A 403 5.46 -2.42 6.38
C MET A 403 6.00 -1.00 6.29
N ASP A 404 5.96 -0.40 5.10
CA ASP A 404 6.42 0.96 4.84
C ASP A 404 5.55 1.99 5.58
N GLU A 405 4.23 1.90 5.44
CA GLU A 405 3.30 2.83 6.09
C GLU A 405 3.32 2.68 7.62
N ALA A 406 3.42 1.46 8.16
CA ALA A 406 3.56 1.24 9.59
C ALA A 406 4.85 1.85 10.12
N SER A 407 5.96 1.69 9.40
CA SER A 407 7.25 2.28 9.74
C SER A 407 7.20 3.80 9.73
N SER A 408 6.57 4.38 8.72
CA SER A 408 6.32 5.82 8.61
C SER A 408 5.45 6.34 9.76
N LYS A 409 4.35 5.65 10.08
CA LYS A 409 3.43 6.02 11.17
C LYS A 409 4.13 5.98 12.53
N VAL A 410 4.91 4.95 12.79
CA VAL A 410 5.69 4.81 14.04
C VAL A 410 6.70 5.93 14.16
N ARG A 411 7.41 6.27 13.09
CA ARG A 411 8.33 7.41 13.03
C ARG A 411 7.62 8.73 13.34
N LEU A 412 6.49 9.01 12.67
CA LEU A 412 5.69 10.21 12.92
C LEU A 412 5.11 10.26 14.34
N GLY A 413 4.68 9.11 14.87
CA GLY A 413 4.20 8.99 16.25
C GLY A 413 5.26 9.31 17.30
N GLY A 414 6.54 9.04 16.99
CA GLY A 414 7.69 9.44 17.79
C GLY A 414 7.91 10.95 17.82
N PHE A 415 7.42 11.69 16.83
CA PHE A 415 7.53 13.15 16.72
C PHE A 415 6.37 13.95 17.36
N LYS A 416 5.44 13.30 18.06
CA LYS A 416 4.42 14.04 18.80
C LYS A 416 5.10 14.85 19.91
N MET A 417 5.20 16.16 19.72
CA MET A 417 5.70 17.09 20.73
C MET A 417 4.85 16.92 22.01
N PRO A 418 5.50 16.73 23.17
CA PRO A 418 4.79 16.71 24.44
C PRO A 418 3.98 17.99 24.65
N GLU A 419 2.80 17.87 25.20
CA GLU A 419 1.87 18.99 25.45
C GLU A 419 2.54 20.18 26.14
N LYS A 420 3.48 19.88 27.07
CA LYS A 420 4.30 20.88 27.77
C LYS A 420 5.21 21.74 26.88
N ILE A 421 5.67 21.20 25.75
CA ILE A 421 6.48 21.95 24.77
C ILE A 421 5.57 22.87 23.97
N SER A 422 4.40 22.35 23.52
CA SER A 422 3.41 23.15 22.80
C SER A 422 2.80 24.26 23.66
N GLU A 423 2.63 24.04 24.98
CA GLU A 423 2.21 25.08 25.94
C GLU A 423 3.25 26.18 26.07
N LEU A 424 4.53 25.82 26.17
CA LEU A 424 5.61 26.81 26.22
C LEU A 424 5.72 27.61 24.91
N GLU A 425 5.52 26.99 23.79
CA GLU A 425 5.54 27.64 22.48
C GLU A 425 4.40 28.66 22.36
N ARG A 426 3.17 28.27 22.77
CA ARG A 426 2.03 29.21 22.84
C ARG A 426 2.29 30.36 23.82
N LYS A 427 2.90 30.05 24.97
CA LYS A 427 3.23 31.10 25.96
C LYS A 427 4.27 32.07 25.41
N ILE A 428 5.28 31.58 24.67
CA ILE A 428 6.30 32.45 24.04
C ILE A 428 5.66 33.34 22.99
N ALA A 429 4.74 32.81 22.12
CA ALA A 429 4.03 33.58 21.13
C ALA A 429 3.14 34.64 21.80
N GLN A 430 2.42 34.30 22.88
CA GLN A 430 1.60 35.27 23.62
C GLN A 430 2.44 36.38 24.26
N LEU A 431 3.57 36.07 24.86
CA LEU A 431 4.52 37.07 25.41
C LEU A 431 5.14 37.95 24.31
N GLU A 432 5.23 37.45 23.08
CA GLU A 432 5.69 38.24 21.93
C GLU A 432 4.65 39.26 21.50
N ASP A 433 3.38 38.88 21.41
CA ASP A 433 2.26 39.79 21.14
C ASP A 433 2.08 40.84 22.25
N ASP A 434 2.17 40.41 23.52
CA ASP A 434 2.08 41.30 24.67
C ASP A 434 3.23 42.33 24.69
N MET A 435 4.44 41.91 24.33
CA MET A 435 5.59 42.76 24.21
C MET A 435 5.44 43.81 23.09
N GLU A 436 4.93 43.37 21.92
CA GLU A 436 4.68 44.26 20.76
C GLU A 436 3.60 45.30 21.11
N THR A 437 2.54 44.88 21.78
CA THR A 437 1.49 45.77 22.29
C THR A 437 2.01 46.78 23.30
N ALA A 438 2.82 46.36 24.26
CA ALA A 438 3.43 47.23 25.26
C ALA A 438 4.39 48.29 24.63
N LEU A 439 5.11 47.88 23.56
CA LEU A 439 5.97 48.78 22.79
C LEU A 439 5.14 49.83 21.99
N MET A 440 4.04 49.41 21.37
CA MET A 440 3.13 50.30 20.65
C MET A 440 2.47 51.33 21.58
N GLU A 441 2.15 50.94 22.81
CA GLU A 441 1.58 51.83 23.86
C GLU A 441 2.63 52.59 24.62
N GLN A 442 3.90 52.55 24.21
CA GLN A 442 5.06 53.25 24.84
C GLN A 442 5.32 52.86 26.32
N ARG A 443 4.86 51.70 26.76
CA ARG A 443 5.08 51.15 28.12
C ARG A 443 6.41 50.41 28.18
N PHE A 444 7.52 51.11 28.17
CA PHE A 444 8.88 50.53 28.08
C PHE A 444 9.31 49.68 29.26
N GLU A 445 8.86 50.03 30.49
CA GLU A 445 9.15 49.23 31.69
C GLU A 445 8.46 47.84 31.63
N ASP A 446 7.20 47.80 31.23
CA ASP A 446 6.44 46.58 31.06
C ASP A 446 7.03 45.73 29.95
N ALA A 447 7.37 46.31 28.80
CA ALA A 447 8.03 45.62 27.70
C ALA A 447 9.37 45.00 28.13
N GLY A 448 10.14 45.68 29.02
CA GLY A 448 11.36 45.14 29.61
C GLY A 448 11.13 43.93 30.53
N ALA A 449 10.03 43.95 31.30
CA ALA A 449 9.64 42.83 32.15
C ALA A 449 9.17 41.60 31.33
N ILE A 450 8.34 41.84 30.33
CA ILE A 450 7.83 40.82 29.40
C ILE A 450 8.99 40.15 28.63
N ARG A 451 9.98 40.95 28.19
CA ARG A 451 11.18 40.42 27.52
C ARG A 451 11.94 39.43 28.41
N LYS A 452 12.14 39.75 29.69
CA LYS A 452 12.81 38.84 30.63
C LYS A 452 12.03 37.54 30.84
N GLU A 453 10.69 37.61 30.91
CA GLU A 453 9.84 36.45 31.03
C GLU A 453 9.87 35.61 29.76
N LYS A 454 9.85 36.22 28.57
CA LYS A 454 10.02 35.55 27.28
C LYS A 454 11.36 34.82 27.18
N GLU A 455 12.48 35.46 27.61
CA GLU A 455 13.80 34.83 27.60
C GLU A 455 13.87 33.67 28.59
N ALA A 456 13.21 33.76 29.74
CA ALA A 456 13.13 32.66 30.70
C ALA A 456 12.27 31.50 30.19
N ALA A 457 11.17 31.80 29.50
CA ALA A 457 10.32 30.80 28.84
C ALA A 457 11.06 30.10 27.68
N ARG A 458 11.79 30.85 26.85
CA ARG A 458 12.62 30.35 25.76
C ARG A 458 13.72 29.41 26.23
N LYS A 459 14.43 29.74 27.28
CA LYS A 459 15.42 28.84 27.88
C LYS A 459 14.82 27.54 28.43
N LYS A 460 13.59 27.60 28.95
CA LYS A 460 12.89 26.39 29.39
C LYS A 460 12.44 25.55 28.18
N TYR A 461 11.96 26.18 27.12
CA TYR A 461 11.61 25.54 25.86
C TYR A 461 12.82 24.83 25.25
N GLU A 462 13.93 25.52 25.05
CA GLU A 462 15.17 24.95 24.50
C GLU A 462 15.67 23.75 25.33
N LYS A 463 15.68 23.83 26.66
CA LYS A 463 16.03 22.68 27.51
C LYS A 463 15.08 21.50 27.40
N GLN A 464 13.77 21.74 27.23
CA GLN A 464 12.79 20.67 27.07
C GLN A 464 12.85 20.05 25.68
N VAL A 465 13.08 20.85 24.64
CA VAL A 465 13.30 20.36 23.28
C VAL A 465 14.57 19.51 23.19
N GLU A 466 15.66 19.98 23.78
CA GLU A 466 16.92 19.24 23.84
C GLU A 466 16.79 17.91 24.61
N LYS A 467 16.06 17.92 25.72
CA LYS A 467 15.74 16.70 26.46
C LYS A 467 14.87 15.77 25.64
N TYR A 468 13.86 16.30 24.95
CA TYR A 468 12.98 15.52 24.07
C TYR A 468 13.76 14.85 22.94
N HIS A 469 14.65 15.57 22.27
CA HIS A 469 15.51 14.99 21.22
C HIS A 469 16.42 13.90 21.76
N ARG A 470 17.05 14.09 22.92
CA ARG A 470 17.86 13.05 23.56
C ARG A 470 17.07 11.82 24.00
N ASP A 471 15.83 12.01 24.44
CA ASP A 471 14.93 10.90 24.85
C ASP A 471 14.29 10.23 23.62
N ALA A 472 14.07 10.97 22.54
CA ALA A 472 13.61 10.43 21.26
C ALA A 472 14.67 9.55 20.58
N ASP A 473 15.93 9.98 20.57
CA ASP A 473 17.06 9.21 20.03
C ASP A 473 17.32 7.91 20.82
N LYS A 474 16.92 7.86 22.10
CA LYS A 474 17.04 6.66 22.93
C LYS A 474 15.86 5.68 22.80
N LYS A 475 14.70 6.13 22.36
CA LYS A 475 13.54 5.26 22.13
C LYS A 475 13.74 4.49 20.84
N LYS A 476 14.06 3.22 20.93
CA LYS A 476 13.96 2.30 19.80
C LYS A 476 12.50 2.29 19.35
N LEU A 477 12.22 2.88 18.21
CA LEU A 477 10.93 2.82 17.52
C LEU A 477 10.81 1.41 16.93
N ILE A 478 9.85 0.63 17.41
CA ILE A 478 9.68 -0.77 17.02
C ILE A 478 8.37 -0.91 16.24
N VAL A 479 8.44 -1.55 15.10
CA VAL A 479 7.28 -1.97 14.30
C VAL A 479 7.02 -3.44 14.54
N GLY A 480 5.94 -3.74 15.21
CA GLY A 480 5.49 -5.10 15.52
C GLY A 480 4.12 -5.41 14.90
N GLU A 481 3.51 -6.49 15.37
CA GLU A 481 2.19 -6.94 14.92
C GLU A 481 1.09 -5.88 15.14
N ASN A 482 1.14 -5.16 16.26
CA ASN A 482 0.11 -4.18 16.63
C ASN A 482 0.11 -2.97 15.67
N GLU A 483 1.27 -2.49 15.29
CA GLU A 483 1.44 -1.35 14.39
C GLU A 483 0.96 -1.71 12.98
N ILE A 484 1.31 -2.90 12.50
CA ILE A 484 0.79 -3.44 11.22
C ILE A 484 -0.73 -3.61 11.28
N ALA A 485 -1.27 -4.21 12.35
CA ALA A 485 -2.71 -4.39 12.51
C ALA A 485 -3.48 -3.06 12.52
N GLU A 486 -2.85 -1.99 13.03
CA GLU A 486 -3.43 -0.65 13.02
C GLU A 486 -3.56 -0.09 11.59
N ILE A 487 -2.53 -0.26 10.75
CA ILE A 487 -2.59 0.16 9.35
C ILE A 487 -3.63 -0.65 8.58
N VAL A 488 -3.66 -1.97 8.76
CA VAL A 488 -4.70 -2.81 8.14
C VAL A 488 -6.09 -2.34 8.55
N SER A 489 -6.27 -1.96 9.83
CA SER A 489 -7.54 -1.41 10.31
C SER A 489 -7.89 -0.06 9.67
N ASP A 490 -6.88 0.79 9.45
CA ASP A 490 -7.08 2.08 8.79
C ASP A 490 -7.46 1.92 7.31
N TRP A 491 -6.87 0.96 6.59
CA TRP A 491 -7.18 0.70 5.18
C TRP A 491 -8.52 0.02 4.98
N THR A 492 -8.76 -1.04 5.74
CA THR A 492 -9.96 -1.89 5.56
C THR A 492 -11.16 -1.39 6.36
N LYS A 493 -10.95 -0.45 7.29
CA LYS A 493 -11.93 0.01 8.29
C LYS A 493 -12.39 -1.11 9.24
N ILE A 494 -11.64 -2.21 9.31
CA ILE A 494 -11.91 -3.32 10.21
C ILE A 494 -11.03 -3.15 11.45
N PRO A 495 -11.56 -3.21 12.66
CA PRO A 495 -10.76 -3.08 13.87
C PRO A 495 -9.95 -4.37 14.14
N VAL A 496 -8.90 -4.60 13.33
CA VAL A 496 -8.05 -5.80 13.39
C VAL A 496 -7.40 -5.95 14.77
N LYS A 497 -7.00 -4.83 15.40
CA LYS A 497 -6.46 -4.81 16.76
C LYS A 497 -7.44 -5.35 17.81
N ARG A 498 -8.76 -5.15 17.61
CA ARG A 498 -9.82 -5.75 18.45
C ARG A 498 -10.06 -7.23 18.16
N LEU A 499 -9.67 -7.71 16.99
CA LEU A 499 -9.76 -9.12 16.61
C LEU A 499 -8.70 -9.96 17.33
N ALA A 500 -7.49 -9.45 17.57
CA ALA A 500 -6.42 -10.20 18.21
C ALA A 500 -6.64 -10.41 19.74
N GLU A 501 -7.07 -9.36 20.47
CA GLU A 501 -7.11 -9.42 21.94
C GLU A 501 -8.50 -9.70 22.56
N GLY A 502 -9.57 -9.43 21.86
CA GLY A 502 -10.95 -9.50 22.41
C GLY A 502 -11.94 -10.35 21.62
N GLU A 503 -11.51 -10.93 20.49
CA GLU A 503 -12.41 -11.64 19.59
C GLU A 503 -13.09 -12.85 20.26
N ALA A 504 -12.34 -13.65 20.99
CA ALA A 504 -12.88 -14.79 21.72
C ALA A 504 -13.92 -14.36 22.78
N ALA A 505 -13.67 -13.27 23.51
CA ALA A 505 -14.61 -12.74 24.49
C ALA A 505 -15.86 -12.13 23.83
N ARG A 506 -15.72 -11.47 22.66
CA ARG A 506 -16.86 -10.93 21.89
C ARG A 506 -17.70 -12.05 21.28
N LEU A 507 -17.06 -13.04 20.67
CA LEU A 507 -17.73 -14.20 20.10
C LEU A 507 -18.47 -15.02 21.17
N ASN A 508 -17.92 -15.13 22.38
CA ASN A 508 -18.58 -15.78 23.50
C ASN A 508 -19.80 -14.98 24.02
N ARG A 509 -19.82 -13.66 23.80
CA ARG A 509 -20.96 -12.80 24.21
C ARG A 509 -21.90 -12.47 23.04
N LEU A 510 -21.68 -13.07 21.86
CA LEU A 510 -22.39 -12.73 20.64
C LEU A 510 -23.92 -12.90 20.81
N GLU A 511 -24.36 -14.00 21.41
CA GLU A 511 -25.81 -14.22 21.67
C GLU A 511 -26.41 -13.10 22.53
N LYS A 512 -25.71 -12.73 23.61
CA LYS A 512 -26.18 -11.64 24.49
C LYS A 512 -26.26 -10.30 23.77
N THR A 513 -25.32 -10.08 22.83
CA THR A 513 -25.28 -8.84 22.03
C THR A 513 -26.42 -8.82 21.02
N LEU A 514 -26.68 -9.93 20.34
CA LEU A 514 -27.79 -10.04 19.39
C LEU A 514 -29.15 -9.90 20.10
N HIS A 515 -29.32 -10.48 21.29
CA HIS A 515 -30.56 -10.37 22.07
C HIS A 515 -30.86 -8.97 22.58
N LYS A 516 -29.88 -8.04 22.61
CA LYS A 516 -30.20 -6.63 22.93
C LYS A 516 -31.09 -5.96 21.88
N ARG A 517 -31.03 -6.42 20.63
CA ARG A 517 -31.83 -5.87 19.52
C ARG A 517 -32.91 -6.83 19.03
N VAL A 518 -32.65 -8.13 19.08
CA VAL A 518 -33.57 -9.17 18.59
C VAL A 518 -34.26 -9.83 19.75
N VAL A 519 -35.59 -9.70 19.78
CA VAL A 519 -36.44 -10.27 20.82
C VAL A 519 -36.99 -11.62 20.37
N GLY A 520 -36.93 -12.60 21.24
CA GLY A 520 -37.29 -13.97 20.90
C GLY A 520 -36.26 -14.57 19.91
N GLN A 521 -36.69 -15.52 19.09
CA GLN A 521 -35.86 -16.12 18.02
C GLN A 521 -34.56 -16.75 18.53
N GLU A 522 -34.60 -17.37 19.72
CA GLU A 522 -33.44 -17.91 20.41
C GLU A 522 -32.69 -18.95 19.56
N GLU A 523 -33.45 -19.80 18.85
CA GLU A 523 -32.84 -20.78 17.96
C GLU A 523 -32.06 -20.11 16.82
N ALA A 524 -32.61 -19.05 16.23
CA ALA A 524 -31.96 -18.29 15.18
C ALA A 524 -30.67 -17.62 15.66
N VAL A 525 -30.72 -16.97 16.83
CA VAL A 525 -29.56 -16.30 17.44
C VAL A 525 -28.48 -17.32 17.77
N ASN A 526 -28.82 -18.45 18.36
CA ASN A 526 -27.87 -19.49 18.74
C ASN A 526 -27.23 -20.16 17.50
N ALA A 527 -28.01 -20.43 16.44
CA ALA A 527 -27.55 -21.02 15.21
C ALA A 527 -26.54 -20.11 14.51
N VAL A 528 -26.88 -18.83 14.35
CA VAL A 528 -26.00 -17.83 13.76
C VAL A 528 -24.72 -17.68 14.57
N ALA A 529 -24.81 -17.57 15.89
CA ALA A 529 -23.65 -17.41 16.75
C ALA A 529 -22.70 -18.62 16.69
N ARG A 530 -23.23 -19.84 16.65
CA ARG A 530 -22.44 -21.07 16.49
C ARG A 530 -21.71 -21.12 15.15
N ALA A 531 -22.39 -20.79 14.06
CA ALA A 531 -21.78 -20.84 12.74
C ALA A 531 -20.71 -19.77 12.57
N VAL A 532 -20.94 -18.56 13.07
CA VAL A 532 -19.95 -17.48 13.07
C VAL A 532 -18.70 -17.88 13.88
N ARG A 533 -18.90 -18.50 15.06
CA ARG A 533 -17.76 -19.02 15.86
C ARG A 533 -16.97 -20.06 15.09
N ARG A 534 -17.63 -21.06 14.47
CA ARG A 534 -16.95 -22.10 13.66
C ARG A 534 -16.14 -21.48 12.53
N GLY A 535 -16.70 -20.52 11.82
CA GLY A 535 -16.02 -19.81 10.73
C GLY A 535 -14.79 -19.02 11.19
N ARG A 536 -14.87 -18.38 12.37
CA ARG A 536 -13.79 -17.55 12.89
C ARG A 536 -12.65 -18.33 13.55
N VAL A 537 -12.92 -19.49 14.11
CA VAL A 537 -11.90 -20.39 14.71
C VAL A 537 -11.10 -21.14 13.63
N GLY A 538 -11.50 -21.04 12.35
CA GLY A 538 -10.79 -21.71 11.26
C GLY A 538 -11.16 -23.20 11.10
N LEU A 539 -12.25 -23.67 11.71
CA LEU A 539 -12.75 -25.04 11.56
C LEU A 539 -13.57 -25.23 10.28
N LYS A 540 -13.76 -24.18 9.51
CA LYS A 540 -14.49 -24.21 8.24
C LYS A 540 -13.53 -24.24 7.05
N ASP A 541 -14.01 -24.75 5.94
CA ASP A 541 -13.30 -24.72 4.65
C ASP A 541 -12.89 -23.28 4.31
N PRO A 542 -11.60 -23.00 4.12
CA PRO A 542 -11.09 -21.67 3.83
C PRO A 542 -11.59 -21.10 2.49
N HIS A 543 -12.12 -21.94 1.61
CA HIS A 543 -12.64 -21.52 0.31
C HIS A 543 -14.09 -21.04 0.36
N ARG A 544 -14.83 -21.24 1.47
CA ARG A 544 -16.25 -20.89 1.61
C ARG A 544 -16.47 -19.62 2.44
N PRO A 545 -17.61 -18.91 2.28
CA PRO A 545 -17.98 -17.77 3.12
C PRO A 545 -17.99 -18.09 4.62
N ILE A 546 -17.81 -17.10 5.51
CA ILE A 546 -17.80 -17.30 6.97
C ILE A 546 -19.06 -18.05 7.46
N GLY A 547 -20.20 -17.77 6.87
CA GLY A 547 -21.46 -18.43 7.15
C GLY A 547 -22.49 -18.15 6.07
N SER A 548 -23.34 -19.14 5.78
CA SER A 548 -24.45 -19.02 4.84
C SER A 548 -25.75 -19.49 5.52
N PHE A 549 -26.76 -18.61 5.52
CA PHE A 549 -28.01 -18.83 6.23
C PHE A 549 -29.22 -18.59 5.36
N LEU A 550 -30.23 -19.44 5.49
CA LEU A 550 -31.53 -19.21 4.92
C LEU A 550 -32.54 -18.95 6.05
N PHE A 551 -33.06 -17.72 6.12
CA PHE A 551 -34.03 -17.29 7.10
C PHE A 551 -35.45 -17.40 6.55
N LEU A 552 -36.24 -18.29 7.11
CA LEU A 552 -37.59 -18.57 6.70
C LEU A 552 -38.59 -18.00 7.71
N GLY A 553 -39.69 -17.46 7.24
CA GLY A 553 -40.77 -17.02 8.16
C GLY A 553 -41.57 -15.83 7.67
N PRO A 554 -42.60 -15.44 8.37
CA PRO A 554 -43.47 -14.33 7.98
C PRO A 554 -42.75 -12.98 8.03
N THR A 555 -43.34 -11.96 7.45
CA THR A 555 -42.79 -10.61 7.48
C THR A 555 -42.84 -10.04 8.90
N GLY A 556 -41.80 -9.21 9.24
CA GLY A 556 -41.78 -8.47 10.50
C GLY A 556 -41.42 -9.29 11.75
N VAL A 557 -40.90 -10.52 11.62
CA VAL A 557 -40.44 -11.36 12.75
C VAL A 557 -39.00 -11.11 13.16
N GLY A 558 -38.28 -10.23 12.49
CA GLY A 558 -36.91 -9.84 12.85
C GLY A 558 -35.79 -10.35 11.96
N LYS A 559 -36.09 -10.96 10.79
CA LYS A 559 -35.04 -11.47 9.84
C LYS A 559 -34.02 -10.41 9.46
N THR A 560 -34.43 -9.24 9.03
CA THR A 560 -33.54 -8.13 8.66
C THR A 560 -32.88 -7.50 9.91
N GLU A 561 -33.55 -7.50 11.07
CA GLU A 561 -32.99 -6.91 12.29
C GLU A 561 -31.84 -7.76 12.86
N ILE A 562 -31.93 -9.10 12.79
CA ILE A 562 -30.81 -9.97 13.21
C ILE A 562 -29.60 -9.78 12.27
N THR A 563 -29.84 -9.53 10.97
CA THR A 563 -28.78 -9.24 10.00
C THR A 563 -28.02 -7.96 10.34
N LYS A 564 -28.76 -6.90 10.69
CA LYS A 564 -28.18 -5.63 11.12
C LYS A 564 -27.42 -5.76 12.44
N ALA A 565 -28.02 -6.43 13.42
CA ALA A 565 -27.39 -6.69 14.72
C ALA A 565 -26.12 -7.55 14.56
N LEU A 566 -26.11 -8.47 13.61
CA LEU A 566 -24.96 -9.30 13.29
C LEU A 566 -23.83 -8.47 12.63
N ALA A 567 -24.17 -7.60 11.68
CA ALA A 567 -23.20 -6.70 11.05
C ALA A 567 -22.51 -5.82 12.11
N GLU A 568 -23.26 -5.20 13.01
CA GLU A 568 -22.74 -4.40 14.10
C GLU A 568 -21.88 -5.23 15.08
N ALA A 569 -22.33 -6.43 15.46
CA ALA A 569 -21.65 -7.27 16.44
C ALA A 569 -20.34 -7.86 15.90
N VAL A 570 -20.29 -8.28 14.64
CA VAL A 570 -19.16 -8.97 14.02
C VAL A 570 -18.20 -8.00 13.36
N PHE A 571 -18.73 -7.03 12.62
CA PHE A 571 -17.92 -6.09 11.79
C PHE A 571 -17.82 -4.69 12.43
N GLY A 572 -18.53 -4.41 13.52
CA GLY A 572 -18.43 -3.17 14.28
C GLY A 572 -19.27 -2.00 13.76
N ASP A 573 -19.90 -2.16 12.60
CA ASP A 573 -20.74 -1.13 11.95
C ASP A 573 -21.99 -1.77 11.33
N GLU A 574 -23.17 -1.19 11.57
CA GLU A 574 -24.40 -1.61 10.91
C GLU A 574 -24.37 -1.40 9.40
N GLN A 575 -23.58 -0.43 8.93
CA GLN A 575 -23.37 -0.15 7.50
C GLN A 575 -22.48 -1.17 6.78
N ALA A 576 -21.86 -2.08 7.53
CA ALA A 576 -21.17 -3.24 6.94
C ALA A 576 -22.15 -4.30 6.42
N MET A 577 -23.40 -3.91 6.15
CA MET A 577 -24.41 -4.76 5.53
C MET A 577 -24.68 -4.30 4.10
N ILE A 578 -24.53 -5.24 3.15
CA ILE A 578 -24.91 -5.08 1.74
C ILE A 578 -26.28 -5.71 1.56
N ARG A 579 -27.31 -4.89 1.31
CA ARG A 579 -28.65 -5.41 1.01
C ARG A 579 -28.86 -5.48 -0.49
N VAL A 580 -29.37 -6.63 -0.95
CA VAL A 580 -29.77 -6.90 -2.32
C VAL A 580 -31.21 -7.41 -2.31
N ASP A 581 -32.12 -6.64 -2.90
CA ASP A 581 -33.53 -7.02 -3.00
C ASP A 581 -33.74 -7.87 -4.25
N MET A 582 -34.14 -9.12 -4.05
CA MET A 582 -34.31 -10.06 -5.16
C MET A 582 -35.54 -9.75 -6.04
N SER A 583 -36.41 -8.85 -5.60
CA SER A 583 -37.49 -8.35 -6.47
C SER A 583 -36.97 -7.56 -7.67
N GLU A 584 -35.74 -7.01 -7.59
CA GLU A 584 -35.07 -6.34 -8.72
C GLU A 584 -34.42 -7.31 -9.70
N TYR A 585 -34.34 -8.61 -9.34
CA TYR A 585 -33.62 -9.65 -10.08
C TYR A 585 -34.54 -10.78 -10.56
N MET A 586 -35.76 -10.43 -10.94
CA MET A 586 -36.76 -11.40 -11.41
C MET A 586 -36.58 -11.77 -12.90
N GLU A 587 -35.95 -10.92 -13.68
CA GLU A 587 -35.78 -11.11 -15.12
C GLU A 587 -34.41 -11.76 -15.45
N LYS A 588 -34.33 -12.46 -16.58
CA LYS A 588 -33.13 -13.13 -17.05
C LYS A 588 -31.92 -12.19 -17.17
N HIS A 589 -32.14 -10.96 -17.63
CA HIS A 589 -31.10 -9.96 -17.78
C HIS A 589 -30.59 -9.38 -16.45
N SER A 590 -31.26 -9.67 -15.37
CA SER A 590 -30.89 -9.16 -14.05
C SER A 590 -29.58 -9.74 -13.50
N VAL A 591 -29.17 -10.94 -13.98
CA VAL A 591 -27.86 -11.52 -13.62
C VAL A 591 -26.73 -10.63 -14.10
N SER A 592 -26.85 -10.02 -15.28
CA SER A 592 -25.85 -9.05 -15.77
C SER A 592 -25.74 -7.80 -14.90
N LYS A 593 -26.82 -7.37 -14.24
CA LYS A 593 -26.77 -6.29 -13.26
C LYS A 593 -26.00 -6.69 -12.00
N MET A 594 -26.01 -7.98 -11.65
CA MET A 594 -25.37 -8.48 -10.44
C MET A 594 -23.85 -8.62 -10.60
N ILE A 595 -23.38 -9.23 -11.71
CA ILE A 595 -21.98 -9.56 -11.96
C ILE A 595 -21.34 -8.76 -13.11
N GLY A 596 -22.09 -7.90 -13.79
CA GLY A 596 -21.67 -7.12 -14.95
C GLY A 596 -22.18 -7.67 -16.29
N SER A 597 -22.23 -6.81 -17.30
CA SER A 597 -22.61 -7.17 -18.67
C SER A 597 -21.42 -7.73 -19.44
N PRO A 598 -21.60 -8.76 -20.29
CA PRO A 598 -20.52 -9.25 -21.14
C PRO A 598 -19.98 -8.16 -22.09
N PRO A 599 -18.73 -8.32 -22.60
CA PRO A 599 -18.15 -7.39 -23.56
C PRO A 599 -19.07 -7.18 -24.77
N GLY A 600 -19.27 -5.92 -25.16
CA GLY A 600 -20.11 -5.53 -26.30
C GLY A 600 -21.58 -5.25 -25.97
N TYR A 601 -22.01 -5.42 -24.72
CA TYR A 601 -23.35 -5.04 -24.29
C TYR A 601 -23.34 -3.71 -23.53
N VAL A 602 -24.48 -2.97 -23.59
CA VAL A 602 -24.65 -1.70 -22.85
C VAL A 602 -24.48 -1.95 -21.34
N GLY A 603 -23.68 -1.12 -20.66
CA GLY A 603 -23.39 -1.27 -19.23
C GLY A 603 -22.15 -2.11 -18.90
N TYR A 604 -21.32 -2.52 -19.87
CA TYR A 604 -20.08 -3.26 -19.63
C TYR A 604 -19.10 -2.48 -18.74
N GLU A 605 -19.01 -1.16 -18.92
CA GLU A 605 -18.10 -0.30 -18.13
C GLU A 605 -18.58 -0.05 -16.71
N GLU A 606 -19.88 -0.19 -16.43
CA GLU A 606 -20.46 0.10 -15.11
C GLU A 606 -20.16 -0.99 -14.05
N GLY A 607 -19.70 -2.18 -14.47
CA GLY A 607 -19.47 -3.32 -13.58
C GLY A 607 -20.74 -3.89 -12.97
N GLY A 608 -20.64 -4.99 -12.22
CA GLY A 608 -21.78 -5.60 -11.54
C GLY A 608 -22.06 -4.94 -10.18
N GLN A 609 -23.33 -4.69 -9.88
CA GLN A 609 -23.72 -4.02 -8.62
C GLN A 609 -23.31 -4.80 -7.37
N LEU A 610 -23.43 -6.13 -7.38
CA LEU A 610 -23.01 -6.96 -6.26
C LEU A 610 -21.49 -7.07 -6.21
N SER A 611 -20.86 -7.39 -7.34
CA SER A 611 -19.42 -7.56 -7.43
C SER A 611 -18.66 -6.29 -6.97
N GLU A 612 -19.07 -5.10 -7.41
CA GLU A 612 -18.48 -3.84 -7.00
C GLU A 612 -18.71 -3.52 -5.51
N LYS A 613 -19.92 -3.77 -4.98
CA LYS A 613 -20.21 -3.54 -3.55
C LYS A 613 -19.36 -4.45 -2.66
N VAL A 614 -19.22 -5.73 -3.03
CA VAL A 614 -18.43 -6.69 -2.26
C VAL A 614 -16.94 -6.39 -2.38
N ARG A 615 -16.45 -6.05 -3.57
CA ARG A 615 -15.06 -5.63 -3.76
C ARG A 615 -14.67 -4.43 -2.89
N ARG A 616 -15.59 -3.45 -2.78
CA ARG A 616 -15.37 -2.28 -1.90
C ARG A 616 -15.53 -2.58 -0.42
N LYS A 617 -16.33 -3.60 -0.06
CA LYS A 617 -16.59 -4.02 1.32
C LYS A 617 -16.47 -5.54 1.43
N PRO A 618 -15.25 -6.11 1.35
CA PRO A 618 -15.05 -7.56 1.37
C PRO A 618 -15.39 -8.19 2.73
N TYR A 619 -15.55 -7.36 3.76
CA TYR A 619 -15.96 -7.75 5.11
C TYR A 619 -17.34 -7.19 5.42
N SER A 620 -18.35 -7.95 5.07
CA SER A 620 -19.74 -7.50 5.20
C SER A 620 -20.69 -8.66 5.40
N VAL A 621 -21.88 -8.32 5.88
CA VAL A 621 -23.03 -9.21 5.81
C VAL A 621 -23.78 -8.92 4.53
N ILE A 622 -23.95 -9.92 3.70
CA ILE A 622 -24.72 -9.79 2.46
C ILE A 622 -26.11 -10.34 2.73
N LEU A 623 -27.12 -9.49 2.61
CA LEU A 623 -28.51 -9.85 2.76
C LEU A 623 -29.18 -9.92 1.39
N PHE A 624 -29.54 -11.12 0.95
CA PHE A 624 -30.43 -11.35 -0.19
C PHE A 624 -31.88 -11.42 0.33
N ASP A 625 -32.62 -10.36 0.14
CA ASP A 625 -34.00 -10.26 0.64
C ASP A 625 -34.98 -10.82 -0.39
N GLU A 626 -35.96 -11.61 0.04
CA GLU A 626 -36.99 -12.25 -0.75
C GLU A 626 -36.43 -13.16 -1.88
N ILE A 627 -35.51 -14.05 -1.50
CA ILE A 627 -34.75 -14.91 -2.45
C ILE A 627 -35.64 -15.76 -3.36
N GLU A 628 -36.86 -16.11 -2.92
CA GLU A 628 -37.83 -16.84 -3.73
C GLU A 628 -38.30 -16.11 -4.99
N LYS A 629 -38.08 -14.79 -5.07
CA LYS A 629 -38.44 -13.99 -6.25
C LYS A 629 -37.35 -13.95 -7.31
N ALA A 630 -36.14 -14.39 -6.99
CA ALA A 630 -35.00 -14.34 -7.90
C ALA A 630 -35.19 -15.26 -9.12
N HIS A 631 -34.69 -14.81 -10.27
CA HIS A 631 -34.61 -15.65 -11.47
C HIS A 631 -33.73 -16.88 -11.23
N PRO A 632 -34.04 -18.04 -11.81
CA PRO A 632 -33.26 -19.27 -11.62
C PRO A 632 -31.76 -19.14 -11.90
N ASP A 633 -31.32 -18.27 -12.82
CA ASP A 633 -29.91 -18.05 -13.15
C ASP A 633 -29.14 -17.35 -11.99
N VAL A 634 -29.84 -16.61 -11.13
CA VAL A 634 -29.23 -16.02 -9.93
C VAL A 634 -28.74 -17.10 -8.98
N PHE A 635 -29.49 -18.21 -8.86
CA PHE A 635 -29.07 -19.33 -8.02
C PHE A 635 -27.79 -19.98 -8.50
N ASN A 636 -27.53 -19.99 -9.82
CA ASN A 636 -26.26 -20.52 -10.34
C ASN A 636 -25.07 -19.67 -9.89
N VAL A 637 -25.20 -18.35 -9.86
CA VAL A 637 -24.17 -17.44 -9.31
C VAL A 637 -24.00 -17.66 -7.81
N LEU A 638 -25.11 -17.78 -7.07
CA LEU A 638 -25.05 -18.03 -5.63
C LEU A 638 -24.44 -19.39 -5.30
N LEU A 639 -24.67 -20.43 -6.12
CA LEU A 639 -24.01 -21.72 -5.95
C LEU A 639 -22.48 -21.59 -6.00
N GLN A 640 -21.96 -20.83 -6.96
CA GLN A 640 -20.53 -20.57 -7.07
C GLN A 640 -20.01 -19.82 -5.83
N VAL A 641 -20.75 -18.79 -5.35
CA VAL A 641 -20.39 -18.06 -4.13
C VAL A 641 -20.36 -18.99 -2.90
N LEU A 642 -21.33 -19.88 -2.78
CA LEU A 642 -21.45 -20.78 -1.62
C LEU A 642 -20.40 -21.90 -1.60
N ASP A 643 -19.91 -22.33 -2.78
CA ASP A 643 -18.90 -23.39 -2.88
C ASP A 643 -17.49 -22.86 -2.90
N ASP A 644 -17.21 -21.96 -3.86
CA ASP A 644 -15.87 -21.49 -4.14
C ASP A 644 -15.52 -20.21 -3.35
N GLY A 645 -16.53 -19.57 -2.73
CA GLY A 645 -16.39 -18.29 -2.03
C GLY A 645 -15.91 -17.14 -2.91
N GLN A 646 -16.04 -17.27 -4.23
CA GLN A 646 -15.61 -16.25 -5.18
C GLN A 646 -16.48 -16.30 -6.45
N ILE A 647 -16.56 -15.17 -7.13
CA ILE A 647 -17.15 -15.11 -8.48
C ILE A 647 -16.20 -14.38 -9.41
N THR A 648 -16.29 -14.66 -10.70
CA THR A 648 -15.61 -13.87 -11.72
C THR A 648 -16.62 -12.90 -12.31
N ASP A 649 -16.34 -11.60 -12.24
CA ASP A 649 -17.20 -10.59 -12.84
C ASP A 649 -17.08 -10.58 -14.38
N ALA A 650 -17.91 -9.81 -15.05
CA ALA A 650 -17.91 -9.72 -16.51
C ALA A 650 -16.62 -9.11 -17.08
N GLN A 651 -15.82 -8.43 -16.26
CA GLN A 651 -14.52 -7.88 -16.64
C GLN A 651 -13.36 -8.88 -16.39
N GLY A 652 -13.66 -10.12 -15.99
CA GLY A 652 -12.65 -11.14 -15.70
C GLY A 652 -12.04 -11.06 -14.30
N ARG A 653 -12.45 -10.10 -13.46
CA ARG A 653 -11.90 -9.91 -12.13
C ARG A 653 -12.52 -10.86 -11.13
N ARG A 654 -11.72 -11.43 -10.26
CA ARG A 654 -12.18 -12.28 -9.15
C ARG A 654 -12.66 -11.42 -7.99
N VAL A 655 -13.87 -11.71 -7.52
CA VAL A 655 -14.48 -11.05 -6.35
C VAL A 655 -14.61 -12.06 -5.23
N ASP A 656 -13.98 -11.80 -4.10
CA ASP A 656 -13.87 -12.71 -2.97
C ASP A 656 -15.01 -12.50 -1.95
N PHE A 657 -15.71 -13.59 -1.62
CA PHE A 657 -16.79 -13.67 -0.62
C PHE A 657 -16.38 -14.45 0.63
N LYS A 658 -15.15 -14.97 0.73
CA LYS A 658 -14.70 -15.85 1.82
C LYS A 658 -14.82 -15.19 3.19
N ASN A 659 -14.68 -13.87 3.22
CA ASN A 659 -14.77 -13.08 4.44
C ASN A 659 -16.15 -12.46 4.66
N THR A 660 -17.17 -12.87 3.90
CA THR A 660 -18.55 -12.38 4.07
C THR A 660 -19.42 -13.40 4.82
N ILE A 661 -20.51 -12.89 5.40
CA ILE A 661 -21.60 -13.70 5.92
C ILE A 661 -22.79 -13.53 4.99
N ILE A 662 -23.29 -14.62 4.45
CA ILE A 662 -24.42 -14.61 3.50
C ILE A 662 -25.71 -14.96 4.23
N ILE A 663 -26.68 -14.08 4.13
CA ILE A 663 -28.01 -14.27 4.68
C ILE A 663 -29.02 -14.11 3.58
N MET A 664 -29.82 -15.11 3.39
CA MET A 664 -30.92 -15.13 2.43
C MET A 664 -32.24 -15.15 3.21
N THR A 665 -33.19 -14.26 2.90
CA THR A 665 -34.50 -14.29 3.55
C THR A 665 -35.56 -14.76 2.57
N SER A 666 -36.52 -15.53 3.09
CA SER A 666 -37.67 -15.94 2.34
C SER A 666 -38.95 -15.93 3.19
N ASN A 667 -40.07 -15.68 2.53
CA ASN A 667 -41.40 -15.77 3.11
C ASN A 667 -42.08 -17.12 2.81
N ALA A 668 -41.35 -18.03 2.15
CA ALA A 668 -41.83 -19.40 1.88
C ALA A 668 -42.24 -20.09 3.20
N GLY A 669 -43.32 -20.79 3.20
CA GLY A 669 -43.87 -21.47 4.40
C GLY A 669 -44.49 -20.57 5.45
N ALA A 670 -44.60 -19.26 5.19
CA ALA A 670 -45.18 -18.31 6.16
C ALA A 670 -46.60 -18.66 6.61
N GLN A 671 -47.40 -19.23 5.71
CA GLN A 671 -48.77 -19.65 6.05
C GLN A 671 -48.81 -20.83 7.04
N SER A 672 -47.87 -21.76 6.90
CA SER A 672 -47.72 -22.91 7.80
C SER A 672 -47.30 -22.48 9.22
N ILE A 673 -46.61 -21.35 9.33
CA ILE A 673 -46.17 -20.74 10.60
C ILE A 673 -47.33 -20.00 11.28
N ILE A 674 -48.17 -19.28 10.51
CA ILE A 674 -49.27 -18.45 11.05
C ILE A 674 -50.47 -19.28 11.43
N ALA A 675 -50.77 -20.30 10.63
CA ALA A 675 -51.92 -21.19 10.86
C ALA A 675 -51.45 -22.65 10.73
N PRO A 676 -50.82 -23.21 11.77
CA PRO A 676 -50.43 -24.61 11.74
C PRO A 676 -51.68 -25.49 11.58
N LYS A 677 -51.67 -26.38 10.57
CA LYS A 677 -52.75 -27.36 10.36
C LYS A 677 -52.86 -28.24 11.60
N LYS A 678 -53.95 -28.05 12.40
CA LYS A 678 -54.25 -28.94 13.51
C LYS A 678 -54.69 -30.28 12.95
N LEU A 679 -53.86 -31.26 12.92
CA LEU A 679 -54.23 -32.65 12.65
C LEU A 679 -54.31 -33.38 13.97
N GLY A 680 -55.57 -33.66 14.39
CA GLY A 680 -55.88 -34.65 15.41
C GLY A 680 -55.82 -34.22 16.87
N PHE A 681 -56.75 -34.72 17.66
CA PHE A 681 -56.93 -34.64 19.09
C PHE A 681 -55.65 -35.04 19.88
N ALA A 682 -54.84 -34.11 20.26
CA ALA A 682 -53.94 -34.17 21.40
C ALA A 682 -53.42 -32.77 21.71
N ALA A 683 -54.16 -32.04 22.53
CA ALA A 683 -53.67 -30.83 23.18
C ALA A 683 -52.66 -31.24 24.28
N GLY A 684 -51.44 -31.51 23.89
CA GLY A 684 -50.30 -31.61 24.82
C GLY A 684 -49.44 -30.37 24.67
N GLU A 685 -49.17 -29.69 25.77
CA GLU A 685 -48.44 -28.43 25.93
C GLU A 685 -46.94 -28.58 25.72
N ASP A 686 -46.52 -29.20 24.63
CA ASP A 686 -45.07 -29.34 24.35
C ASP A 686 -44.67 -28.39 23.22
N GLU A 687 -44.32 -27.13 23.59
CA GLU A 687 -43.92 -26.08 22.65
C GLU A 687 -42.83 -26.55 21.70
N LYS A 688 -41.93 -27.43 22.13
CA LYS A 688 -40.85 -27.98 21.29
C LYS A 688 -41.37 -28.88 20.17
N LYS A 689 -42.34 -29.76 20.47
CA LYS A 689 -42.96 -30.66 19.46
C LYS A 689 -43.78 -29.87 18.44
N ASN A 690 -44.46 -28.82 18.87
CA ASN A 690 -45.21 -27.93 18.00
C ASN A 690 -44.26 -27.15 17.04
N TYR A 691 -43.13 -26.76 17.57
CA TYR A 691 -42.10 -26.08 16.72
C TYR A 691 -41.49 -27.02 15.70
N GLU A 692 -41.12 -28.23 16.07
CA GLU A 692 -40.58 -29.23 15.14
C GLU A 692 -41.58 -29.58 14.03
N TYR A 693 -42.86 -29.70 14.36
CA TYR A 693 -43.90 -29.97 13.37
C TYR A 693 -44.07 -28.81 12.39
N MET A 694 -44.06 -27.58 12.89
CA MET A 694 -44.09 -26.36 12.09
C MET A 694 -42.86 -26.28 11.18
N LYS A 695 -41.69 -26.57 11.70
CA LYS A 695 -40.42 -26.57 10.96
C LYS A 695 -40.43 -27.57 9.80
N ASN A 696 -40.92 -28.78 10.03
CA ASN A 696 -41.02 -29.79 8.99
C ASN A 696 -41.98 -29.37 7.86
N GLY A 697 -43.16 -28.81 8.21
CA GLY A 697 -44.07 -28.31 7.20
C GLY A 697 -43.53 -27.14 6.37
N VAL A 698 -42.74 -26.25 6.98
CA VAL A 698 -42.04 -25.18 6.27
C VAL A 698 -40.97 -25.75 5.36
N MET A 699 -40.19 -26.72 5.83
CA MET A 699 -39.13 -27.35 5.04
C MET A 699 -39.67 -28.10 3.81
N GLU A 700 -40.84 -28.78 3.92
CA GLU A 700 -41.47 -29.38 2.75
C GLU A 700 -41.84 -28.33 1.69
N GLU A 701 -42.32 -27.17 2.06
CA GLU A 701 -42.66 -26.09 1.15
C GLU A 701 -41.39 -25.47 0.51
N VAL A 702 -40.34 -25.30 1.29
CA VAL A 702 -39.05 -24.81 0.84
C VAL A 702 -38.40 -25.75 -0.19
N GLN A 703 -38.48 -27.07 0.03
CA GLN A 703 -37.96 -28.08 -0.93
C GLN A 703 -38.74 -28.10 -2.26
N ARG A 704 -39.94 -27.57 -2.31
CA ARG A 704 -40.70 -27.40 -3.57
C ARG A 704 -40.24 -26.17 -4.36
N ILE A 705 -39.77 -25.14 -3.68
CA ILE A 705 -39.34 -23.85 -4.27
C ILE A 705 -37.86 -23.89 -4.69
N PHE A 706 -37.00 -24.41 -3.81
CA PHE A 706 -35.57 -24.42 -4.02
C PHE A 706 -35.06 -25.81 -4.38
N LYS A 707 -34.12 -25.87 -5.31
CA LYS A 707 -33.48 -27.13 -5.70
C LYS A 707 -32.69 -27.72 -4.52
N PRO A 708 -32.69 -29.05 -4.35
CA PRO A 708 -31.93 -29.74 -3.30
C PRO A 708 -30.44 -29.37 -3.29
N GLU A 709 -29.85 -29.17 -4.46
CA GLU A 709 -28.44 -28.79 -4.62
C GLU A 709 -28.16 -27.45 -3.92
N PHE A 710 -29.02 -26.45 -4.06
CA PHE A 710 -28.89 -25.17 -3.42
C PHE A 710 -29.02 -25.27 -1.90
N LEU A 711 -30.04 -26.00 -1.41
CA LEU A 711 -30.29 -26.17 0.03
C LEU A 711 -29.12 -26.88 0.74
N ASN A 712 -28.49 -27.86 0.08
CA ASN A 712 -27.37 -28.61 0.65
C ASN A 712 -26.08 -27.78 0.80
N ARG A 713 -25.99 -26.64 0.13
CA ARG A 713 -24.81 -25.75 0.20
C ARG A 713 -24.94 -24.65 1.26
N ILE A 714 -26.14 -24.50 1.81
CA ILE A 714 -26.43 -23.56 2.90
C ILE A 714 -26.03 -24.20 4.23
N ASP A 715 -25.27 -23.49 5.04
CA ASP A 715 -24.80 -24.00 6.31
C ASP A 715 -25.94 -24.28 7.30
N GLU A 716 -26.91 -23.37 7.40
CA GLU A 716 -28.07 -23.56 8.28
C GLU A 716 -29.34 -22.90 7.72
N THR A 717 -30.45 -23.66 7.75
CA THR A 717 -31.78 -23.16 7.43
C THR A 717 -32.53 -22.92 8.72
N ILE A 718 -32.96 -21.68 8.96
CA ILE A 718 -33.51 -21.21 10.23
C ILE A 718 -34.93 -20.75 10.05
N VAL A 719 -35.84 -21.32 10.79
CA VAL A 719 -37.28 -20.97 10.78
C VAL A 719 -37.59 -20.02 11.92
N PHE A 720 -38.00 -18.80 11.58
CA PHE A 720 -38.39 -17.77 12.54
C PHE A 720 -39.83 -18.01 12.99
N ARG A 721 -40.04 -18.08 14.30
CA ARG A 721 -41.37 -18.19 14.88
C ARG A 721 -42.17 -16.90 14.82
N ALA A 722 -43.49 -16.99 14.80
CA ALA A 722 -44.34 -15.82 14.95
C ALA A 722 -44.10 -15.17 16.32
N LEU A 723 -44.16 -13.83 16.39
CA LEU A 723 -44.01 -13.10 17.63
C LEU A 723 -45.27 -13.23 18.50
N ASN A 724 -45.07 -13.45 19.79
CA ASN A 724 -46.15 -13.48 20.76
C ASN A 724 -46.37 -12.07 21.36
N LYS A 725 -47.43 -11.91 22.19
CA LYS A 725 -47.76 -10.62 22.83
C LYS A 725 -46.66 -10.11 23.75
N GLU A 726 -45.91 -10.99 24.40
CA GLU A 726 -44.81 -10.61 25.29
C GLU A 726 -43.60 -10.12 24.50
N ASP A 727 -43.31 -10.79 23.39
CA ASP A 727 -42.26 -10.34 22.46
C ASP A 727 -42.57 -8.94 21.93
N MET A 728 -43.83 -8.68 21.60
CA MET A 728 -44.27 -7.35 21.12
C MET A 728 -44.02 -6.25 22.16
N LYS A 729 -44.32 -6.52 23.47
CA LYS A 729 -44.01 -5.56 24.54
C LYS A 729 -42.54 -5.25 24.69
N LYS A 730 -41.69 -6.28 24.58
CA LYS A 730 -40.22 -6.12 24.60
C LYS A 730 -39.73 -5.30 23.41
N ILE A 731 -40.26 -5.55 22.21
CA ILE A 731 -39.92 -4.80 20.98
C ILE A 731 -40.35 -3.33 21.12
N VAL A 732 -41.54 -3.04 21.60
CA VAL A 732 -41.98 -1.66 21.88
C VAL A 732 -41.00 -0.97 22.83
N THR A 733 -40.51 -1.67 23.85
CA THR A 733 -39.56 -1.10 24.80
C THR A 733 -38.24 -0.73 24.12
N ILE A 734 -37.72 -1.57 23.21
CA ILE A 734 -36.49 -1.29 22.43
C ILE A 734 -36.71 -0.10 21.50
N LEU A 735 -37.81 -0.08 20.74
CA LEU A 735 -38.14 1.02 19.85
C LEU A 735 -38.36 2.35 20.60
N SER A 736 -39.05 2.28 21.75
CA SER A 736 -39.25 3.45 22.63
C SER A 736 -37.90 4.01 23.15
N LYS A 737 -36.94 3.14 23.48
CA LYS A 737 -35.62 3.59 23.94
C LYS A 737 -34.90 4.36 22.88
N SER A 738 -34.92 3.92 21.62
CA SER A 738 -34.33 4.66 20.49
C SER A 738 -34.97 6.04 20.30
N LEU A 739 -36.28 6.17 20.54
CA LEU A 739 -36.97 7.47 20.52
C LEU A 739 -36.51 8.36 21.67
N ILE A 740 -36.47 7.81 22.89
CA ILE A 740 -36.01 8.52 24.09
C ILE A 740 -34.60 9.06 23.88
N ASP A 741 -33.67 8.21 23.44
CA ASP A 741 -32.27 8.61 23.18
C ASP A 741 -32.16 9.71 22.11
N ARG A 742 -33.05 9.72 21.09
CA ARG A 742 -33.10 10.80 20.09
C ARG A 742 -33.60 12.10 20.66
N CYS A 743 -34.68 12.08 21.43
CA CYS A 743 -35.25 13.27 22.09
C CYS A 743 -34.24 13.92 23.03
N GLU A 744 -33.53 13.11 23.81
CA GLU A 744 -32.50 13.60 24.73
C GLU A 744 -31.30 14.22 24.01
N LYS A 745 -30.74 13.52 23.01
CA LYS A 745 -29.52 13.97 22.32
C LYS A 745 -29.73 15.14 21.34
N GLN A 746 -30.87 15.17 20.65
CA GLN A 746 -31.11 16.15 19.59
C GLN A 746 -31.92 17.36 20.05
N MET A 747 -32.81 17.14 21.02
CA MET A 747 -33.78 18.17 21.45
C MET A 747 -33.59 18.58 22.92
N GLY A 748 -32.78 17.87 23.70
CA GLY A 748 -32.55 18.11 25.12
C GLY A 748 -33.82 17.86 25.94
N ILE A 749 -34.73 16.97 25.51
CA ILE A 749 -36.02 16.64 26.20
C ILE A 749 -35.85 15.30 26.86
N HIS A 750 -36.10 15.24 28.18
CA HIS A 750 -36.09 14.01 28.95
C HIS A 750 -37.45 13.30 28.83
N LEU A 751 -37.52 12.36 27.86
CA LEU A 751 -38.76 11.64 27.58
C LEU A 751 -38.87 10.36 28.39
N THR A 752 -40.01 10.16 29.09
CA THR A 752 -40.34 8.92 29.77
C THR A 752 -41.65 8.33 29.24
N ILE A 753 -41.64 7.05 28.85
CA ILE A 753 -42.84 6.35 28.34
C ILE A 753 -43.24 5.26 29.33
N THR A 754 -44.46 5.37 29.89
CA THR A 754 -44.95 4.43 30.90
C THR A 754 -45.21 3.03 30.34
N GLY A 755 -45.13 2.01 31.19
CA GLY A 755 -45.40 0.61 30.84
C GLY A 755 -46.81 0.36 30.30
N SER A 756 -47.79 1.16 30.76
CA SER A 756 -49.18 1.10 30.29
C SER A 756 -49.33 1.51 28.82
N VAL A 757 -48.61 2.57 28.39
CA VAL A 757 -48.57 3.02 26.99
C VAL A 757 -47.91 1.97 26.12
N LYS A 758 -46.75 1.43 26.55
CA LYS A 758 -46.05 0.36 25.84
C LYS A 758 -46.94 -0.89 25.68
N GLY A 759 -47.66 -1.25 26.73
CA GLY A 759 -48.62 -2.38 26.70
C GLY A 759 -49.77 -2.15 25.72
N TYR A 760 -50.34 -0.94 25.72
CA TYR A 760 -51.44 -0.57 24.81
C TYR A 760 -51.01 -0.61 23.35
N ILE A 761 -49.84 -0.05 23.02
CA ILE A 761 -49.26 -0.07 21.65
C ILE A 761 -49.02 -1.52 21.22
N ALA A 762 -48.44 -2.34 22.09
CA ALA A 762 -48.15 -3.74 21.79
C ALA A 762 -49.42 -4.54 21.51
N GLU A 763 -50.51 -4.29 22.28
CA GLU A 763 -51.78 -5.01 22.13
C GLU A 763 -52.53 -4.57 20.85
N LYS A 764 -52.60 -3.27 20.59
CA LYS A 764 -53.31 -2.71 19.45
C LYS A 764 -52.62 -2.98 18.12
N ALA A 765 -51.29 -3.04 18.10
CA ALA A 765 -50.48 -3.35 16.92
C ALA A 765 -50.28 -4.86 16.69
N TYR A 766 -50.70 -5.72 17.60
CA TYR A 766 -50.51 -7.16 17.46
C TYR A 766 -51.29 -7.73 16.28
N ASN A 767 -50.56 -8.21 15.30
CA ASN A 767 -51.10 -8.91 14.15
C ASN A 767 -50.13 -10.05 13.74
N PRO A 768 -50.53 -11.31 13.86
CA PRO A 768 -49.66 -12.44 13.55
C PRO A 768 -49.14 -12.46 12.10
N LYS A 769 -49.87 -11.85 11.15
CA LYS A 769 -49.46 -11.80 9.73
C LYS A 769 -48.35 -10.78 9.43
N TYR A 770 -48.35 -9.67 10.16
CA TYR A 770 -47.44 -8.55 9.89
C TYR A 770 -46.32 -8.39 10.90
N GLY A 771 -46.31 -9.19 11.97
CA GLY A 771 -45.30 -9.18 13.01
C GLY A 771 -45.14 -7.80 13.68
N ALA A 772 -43.90 -7.35 13.84
CA ALA A 772 -43.57 -6.09 14.49
C ALA A 772 -43.64 -4.85 13.56
N ARG A 773 -43.88 -5.01 12.24
CA ARG A 773 -43.97 -3.87 11.30
C ARG A 773 -44.99 -2.80 11.73
N PRO A 774 -46.21 -3.14 12.18
CA PRO A 774 -47.20 -2.16 12.63
C PRO A 774 -46.78 -1.35 13.86
N LEU A 775 -45.88 -1.89 14.70
CA LEU A 775 -45.41 -1.21 15.92
C LEU A 775 -44.72 0.13 15.61
N ARG A 776 -43.83 0.13 14.66
CA ARG A 776 -43.09 1.35 14.28
C ARG A 776 -44.05 2.45 13.82
N ARG A 777 -45.03 2.09 12.99
CA ARG A 777 -46.07 3.02 12.53
C ARG A 777 -46.95 3.52 13.67
N MET A 778 -47.30 2.65 14.61
CA MET A 778 -48.06 3.04 15.78
C MET A 778 -47.33 3.96 16.73
N ILE A 779 -46.03 3.72 16.96
CA ILE A 779 -45.18 4.63 17.74
C ILE A 779 -45.13 6.00 17.05
N GLN A 780 -44.91 6.00 15.74
CA GLN A 780 -44.89 7.24 14.96
C GLN A 780 -46.20 8.01 15.09
N THR A 781 -47.32 7.40 14.75
CA THR A 781 -48.63 8.10 14.72
C THR A 781 -49.18 8.42 16.09
N GLN A 782 -48.87 7.66 17.14
CA GLN A 782 -49.46 7.85 18.48
C GLN A 782 -48.51 8.57 19.45
N ILE A 783 -47.21 8.60 19.17
CA ILE A 783 -46.23 9.22 20.06
C ILE A 783 -45.49 10.35 19.32
N GLU A 784 -44.80 10.04 18.17
CA GLU A 784 -43.93 11.05 17.51
C GLU A 784 -44.76 12.21 16.97
N ASP A 785 -45.91 11.94 16.31
CA ASP A 785 -46.76 12.99 15.76
C ASP A 785 -47.33 13.86 16.88
N MET A 786 -47.79 13.26 17.99
CA MET A 786 -48.29 13.99 19.16
C MET A 786 -47.21 14.85 19.82
N LEU A 787 -45.99 14.31 19.98
CA LEU A 787 -44.86 15.06 20.52
C LEU A 787 -44.47 16.22 19.59
N ALA A 788 -44.49 16.00 18.28
CA ALA A 788 -44.16 17.05 17.30
C ALA A 788 -45.19 18.21 17.38
N GLU A 789 -46.49 17.93 17.48
CA GLU A 789 -47.52 18.95 17.62
C GLU A 789 -47.37 19.75 18.93
N GLU A 790 -47.01 19.09 20.02
CA GLU A 790 -46.84 19.74 21.31
C GLU A 790 -45.55 20.56 21.41
N ILE A 791 -44.47 20.14 20.74
CA ILE A 791 -43.24 20.92 20.59
C ILE A 791 -43.50 22.15 19.72
N LEU A 792 -44.17 21.98 18.57
CA LEU A 792 -44.50 23.08 17.67
C LEU A 792 -45.46 24.09 18.32
N SER A 793 -46.37 23.66 19.16
CA SER A 793 -47.28 24.51 19.92
C SER A 793 -46.63 25.22 21.13
N GLY A 794 -45.32 24.95 21.36
CA GLY A 794 -44.59 25.55 22.48
C GLY A 794 -44.94 25.03 23.87
N LYS A 795 -45.71 23.94 23.96
CA LYS A 795 -46.02 23.28 25.22
C LYS A 795 -44.86 22.51 25.81
N ILE A 796 -43.99 21.97 24.96
CA ILE A 796 -42.78 21.26 25.33
C ILE A 796 -41.59 22.08 24.89
N LYS A 797 -40.65 22.34 25.80
CA LYS A 797 -39.42 23.11 25.54
C LYS A 797 -38.19 22.24 25.79
N PRO A 798 -37.02 22.58 25.17
CA PRO A 798 -35.78 21.95 25.53
C PRO A 798 -35.49 22.07 27.03
N GLY A 799 -35.15 20.96 27.67
CA GLY A 799 -34.92 20.86 29.13
C GLY A 799 -36.12 20.38 29.94
N ASP A 800 -37.29 20.18 29.32
CA ASP A 800 -38.48 19.69 30.05
C ASP A 800 -38.42 18.16 30.23
N ASP A 801 -38.96 17.73 31.39
CA ASP A 801 -39.26 16.31 31.66
C ASP A 801 -40.69 15.98 31.18
N VAL A 802 -40.76 15.17 30.14
CA VAL A 802 -42.01 14.78 29.47
C VAL A 802 -42.33 13.33 29.76
N GLU A 803 -43.45 13.07 30.42
CA GLU A 803 -43.97 11.74 30.68
C GLU A 803 -45.18 11.43 29.78
N ILE A 804 -45.09 10.34 29.02
CA ILE A 804 -46.19 9.82 28.21
C ILE A 804 -46.91 8.74 28.99
N ARG A 805 -48.22 8.96 29.31
CA ARG A 805 -49.05 8.04 30.08
C ARG A 805 -50.44 7.86 29.50
N MET A 806 -51.12 6.80 29.92
CA MET A 806 -52.51 6.54 29.57
C MET A 806 -53.45 7.31 30.49
N VAL A 807 -54.30 8.16 29.94
CA VAL A 807 -55.35 8.88 30.66
C VAL A 807 -56.67 8.60 29.98
N LYS A 808 -57.63 8.01 30.68
CA LYS A 808 -58.98 7.67 30.15
C LYS A 808 -58.97 6.92 28.80
N LYS A 809 -58.02 5.95 28.62
CA LYS A 809 -57.77 5.18 27.39
C LYS A 809 -57.18 5.94 26.21
N GLU A 810 -56.71 7.17 26.42
CA GLU A 810 -55.98 7.96 25.43
C GLU A 810 -54.54 8.15 25.88
N ILE A 811 -53.61 8.23 24.94
CA ILE A 811 -52.22 8.57 25.20
C ILE A 811 -52.10 10.09 25.35
N LYS A 812 -51.56 10.57 26.46
CA LYS A 812 -51.37 12.01 26.72
C LYS A 812 -49.97 12.24 27.29
N THR A 813 -49.43 13.39 26.96
CA THR A 813 -48.19 13.90 27.54
C THR A 813 -48.49 14.66 28.83
N VAL A 814 -47.61 14.53 29.78
CA VAL A 814 -47.55 15.33 31.00
C VAL A 814 -46.19 15.94 31.10
N VAL A 815 -46.13 17.26 30.99
CA VAL A 815 -44.91 18.02 31.10
C VAL A 815 -44.68 18.39 32.57
N ASN A 816 -43.62 17.90 33.15
CA ASN A 816 -43.14 18.36 34.44
C ASN A 816 -42.07 19.41 34.15
N SER A 817 -42.45 20.69 34.10
CA SER A 817 -41.44 21.76 33.93
C SER A 817 -40.54 21.74 35.16
N SER A 818 -39.26 21.48 34.93
CA SER A 818 -38.23 21.71 35.95
C SER A 818 -38.27 23.21 36.31
N LYS A 819 -38.62 23.53 37.58
CA LYS A 819 -38.51 24.87 38.12
C LYS A 819 -37.06 25.36 38.13
#